data_d8167ceaaee1d716d1d3350cc6872313
#
_entry.id   d8167ceaaee1d716d1d3350cc6872313
#
_cell.length_a   1.000
_cell.length_b   1.000
_cell.length_c   1.000
_cell.angle_alpha   90.00
_cell.angle_beta   90.00
_cell.angle_gamma   90.00
#
_symmetry.space_group_name_H-M   'P 1'
#
loop_
_entity.id
_entity.type
_entity.pdbx_description
1 polymer ?
#
loop_
_entity_poly.entity_id
_entity_poly.type
_entity_poly.pdbx_seq_one_letter_code
_entity_poly.pdbx_strand_id
1 'polypeptide(L)'
;MKRPVILCSFLLCAYAYSQNAPRATYLDPTKPMEQRVSDLIGRMTLEEKAQQLNHLNVGIPRLKVSAWGGWNQTLHGVWSKQPTTLFPAAIAMGATWDPELVHTITGAMSDEARALYNTGADGPRSKHGLVYRSPVINVSRDPRWGRIQEVFSEDPFLTGRMGVAYIQGLQGDNPHYLKVAATVKHFAVNNVETNRQRLSAEVDERNLMEYWLPHWKAAIVEGHAQSVMASYNAINGAPDAINKYLLTDILRGQWKFDGFVTDDLGGVNLLVAAHHITEDPVVATEEAIKAGCDSDDAQYETNIPLAVKRGLLQAADVDRALARVLRVGFRLGAFDPPEMNPYSKISAEVIRSPEHLKLSLQTALESMTLLSNRNNFLPLKKENIKSIAVIGPAGETSFETGNYYGTPARKVSPLQGLKEAFGSDARVEYEQGSGFTEAADPASIARAADLAKKSDVAILFLGTNLRVEAEGRDRRDLNLPGAQEQLLEAVYAANPKTVLVLMNAGPLAVTWANDHLPAILDAWYPGEAGGAAIAQVLLGDYNPGGHLPYTVYASLDGVPPQNEYDVSKGFTYLYFKGVPLYAFGHGLSYTQFKYSNLKLSQTRTTATGKTDVSFDLQNVGSRGGSEVAQMYVHQAKSNVVQPIKSLRGFQRVTLNPGETRHITIALPASQLSYYDVVTHRFIVAPGMFNVMIGSSSDDIRLRAGLEITH
;
A
#
# COMPACT_ATOMS: atom_id res chain seq x y z
N MET A 1 3.53 88.08 -24.95
CA MET A 1 2.09 87.99 -24.53
C MET A 1 1.70 86.55 -24.37
N LYS A 2 1.52 86.12 -23.12
CA LYS A 2 0.48 85.32 -22.48
C LYS A 2 -0.05 84.11 -23.24
N ARG A 3 0.20 82.91 -22.74
CA ARG A 3 -0.85 82.14 -22.07
C ARG A 3 -0.26 80.93 -21.33
N PRO A 4 -0.75 80.65 -20.11
CA PRO A 4 -0.24 79.63 -19.25
C PRO A 4 -1.11 78.34 -19.27
N VAL A 5 -0.47 77.24 -18.90
CA VAL A 5 -0.83 76.22 -17.91
C VAL A 5 -2.32 76.03 -17.61
N ILE A 6 -2.86 74.86 -17.93
CA ILE A 6 -3.76 73.99 -17.12
C ILE A 6 -3.76 72.62 -17.81
N LEU A 7 -2.93 71.69 -17.32
CA LEU A 7 -3.10 70.25 -17.52
C LEU A 7 -2.27 69.48 -16.51
N CYS A 8 -2.67 69.53 -15.28
CA CYS A 8 -2.05 68.70 -14.23
C CYS A 8 -2.96 68.49 -13.02
N SER A 9 -4.19 68.00 -13.22
CA SER A 9 -5.07 67.68 -12.07
C SER A 9 -5.96 66.46 -12.22
N PHE A 10 -5.85 65.69 -13.33
CA PHE A 10 -6.72 64.53 -13.55
C PHE A 10 -6.02 63.16 -13.43
N LEU A 11 -4.71 63.08 -13.20
CA LEU A 11 -3.97 61.82 -13.11
C LEU A 11 -3.75 61.31 -11.67
N LEU A 12 -4.10 62.04 -10.64
CA LEU A 12 -3.90 61.64 -9.25
C LEU A 12 -5.12 60.95 -8.60
N CYS A 13 -6.33 61.06 -9.20
CA CYS A 13 -7.50 60.36 -8.67
C CYS A 13 -7.68 58.94 -9.14
N ALA A 14 -7.02 58.49 -10.23
CA ALA A 14 -7.14 57.14 -10.73
C ALA A 14 -6.23 56.14 -9.95
N TYR A 15 -5.19 56.62 -9.28
CA TYR A 15 -4.29 55.78 -8.52
C TYR A 15 -4.79 55.48 -7.10
N ALA A 16 -5.67 56.27 -6.52
CA ALA A 16 -6.19 56.10 -5.16
C ALA A 16 -7.39 55.09 -5.11
N TYR A 17 -8.06 54.79 -6.22
CA TYR A 17 -9.17 53.85 -6.25
C TYR A 17 -8.73 52.39 -6.42
N SER A 18 -7.45 52.12 -6.74
CA SER A 18 -6.91 50.77 -6.94
C SER A 18 -6.44 50.10 -5.65
N GLN A 19 -6.34 50.83 -4.53
CA GLN A 19 -5.79 50.25 -3.28
C GLN A 19 -6.83 49.80 -2.24
N ASN A 20 -8.14 49.95 -2.49
CA ASN A 20 -9.19 49.60 -1.51
C ASN A 20 -10.31 48.69 -2.05
N ALA A 21 -10.09 47.92 -3.11
CA ALA A 21 -11.00 46.84 -3.37
C ALA A 21 -10.90 45.80 -2.23
N PRO A 22 -12.01 45.46 -1.56
CA PRO A 22 -11.97 44.47 -0.45
C PRO A 22 -11.30 43.19 -0.96
N ARG A 23 -10.31 42.71 -0.19
CA ARG A 23 -9.62 41.44 -0.49
C ARG A 23 -10.65 40.36 -0.71
N ALA A 24 -10.54 39.58 -1.80
CA ALA A 24 -11.47 38.49 -2.07
C ALA A 24 -11.53 37.53 -0.89
N THR A 25 -12.74 37.11 -0.52
CA THR A 25 -12.95 36.28 0.69
C THR A 25 -12.11 34.99 0.66
N TYR A 26 -11.96 34.39 -0.54
CA TYR A 26 -11.17 33.15 -0.65
C TYR A 26 -9.66 33.34 -0.37
N LEU A 27 -9.13 34.56 -0.48
CA LEU A 27 -7.74 34.89 -0.16
C LEU A 27 -7.55 35.30 1.32
N ASP A 28 -8.61 35.41 2.11
CA ASP A 28 -8.53 35.75 3.52
C ASP A 28 -8.53 34.47 4.38
N PRO A 29 -7.36 34.07 4.93
CA PRO A 29 -7.25 32.83 5.72
C PRO A 29 -7.98 32.89 7.07
N THR A 30 -8.46 34.05 7.50
CA THR A 30 -9.25 34.20 8.72
C THR A 30 -10.72 33.82 8.54
N LYS A 31 -11.19 33.68 7.30
CA LYS A 31 -12.55 33.31 6.98
C LYS A 31 -12.76 31.78 7.07
N PRO A 32 -13.95 31.33 7.46
CA PRO A 32 -14.28 29.93 7.42
C PRO A 32 -14.10 29.31 6.03
N MET A 33 -13.60 28.08 5.97
CA MET A 33 -13.26 27.38 4.72
C MET A 33 -14.43 27.36 3.74
N GLU A 34 -15.67 27.08 4.19
CA GLU A 34 -16.83 27.01 3.31
C GLU A 34 -17.20 28.37 2.68
N GLN A 35 -16.95 29.48 3.38
CA GLN A 35 -17.12 30.81 2.80
C GLN A 35 -16.07 31.09 1.73
N ARG A 36 -14.85 30.64 1.96
CA ARG A 36 -13.74 30.80 1.01
C ARG A 36 -13.98 29.96 -0.26
N VAL A 37 -14.39 28.71 -0.08
CA VAL A 37 -14.75 27.79 -1.19
C VAL A 37 -15.88 28.38 -2.01
N SER A 38 -16.97 28.83 -1.38
CA SER A 38 -18.12 29.42 -2.06
C SER A 38 -17.77 30.69 -2.83
N ASP A 39 -16.96 31.58 -2.25
CA ASP A 39 -16.51 32.82 -2.90
C ASP A 39 -15.65 32.52 -4.15
N LEU A 40 -14.73 31.53 -4.06
CA LEU A 40 -13.89 31.14 -5.17
C LEU A 40 -14.71 30.52 -6.32
N ILE A 41 -15.63 29.61 -6.01
CA ILE A 41 -16.56 28.98 -6.99
C ILE A 41 -17.39 30.07 -7.70
N GLY A 42 -17.93 31.04 -6.94
CA GLY A 42 -18.76 32.12 -7.51
C GLY A 42 -18.00 33.06 -8.46
N ARG A 43 -16.66 33.04 -8.42
CA ARG A 43 -15.81 33.86 -9.31
C ARG A 43 -15.34 33.14 -10.55
N MET A 44 -15.45 31.81 -10.61
CA MET A 44 -15.03 31.00 -11.75
C MET A 44 -16.09 30.97 -12.85
N THR A 45 -15.65 30.97 -14.13
CA THR A 45 -16.50 30.62 -15.26
C THR A 45 -16.78 29.12 -15.27
N LEU A 46 -17.73 28.67 -16.09
CA LEU A 46 -18.01 27.23 -16.19
C LEU A 46 -16.80 26.43 -16.70
N GLU A 47 -16.09 26.99 -17.69
CA GLU A 47 -14.88 26.40 -18.28
C GLU A 47 -13.76 26.28 -17.21
N GLU A 48 -13.56 27.32 -16.38
CA GLU A 48 -12.59 27.29 -15.28
C GLU A 48 -12.98 26.27 -14.21
N LYS A 49 -14.27 26.13 -13.91
CA LYS A 49 -14.77 25.08 -13.01
C LYS A 49 -14.46 23.69 -13.56
N ALA A 50 -14.72 23.46 -14.84
CA ALA A 50 -14.41 22.19 -15.51
C ALA A 50 -12.91 21.89 -15.52
N GLN A 51 -12.05 22.90 -15.76
CA GLN A 51 -10.60 22.75 -15.67
C GLN A 51 -10.11 22.43 -14.26
N GLN A 52 -10.76 22.95 -13.21
CA GLN A 52 -10.42 22.61 -11.82
C GLN A 52 -10.88 21.20 -11.42
N LEU A 53 -11.77 20.58 -12.18
CA LEU A 53 -12.16 19.17 -11.99
C LEU A 53 -11.28 18.19 -12.79
N ASN A 54 -10.25 18.70 -13.46
CA ASN A 54 -9.17 17.90 -14.01
C ASN A 54 -8.13 17.60 -12.92
N HIS A 55 -7.49 16.44 -12.96
CA HIS A 55 -6.49 16.00 -11.97
C HIS A 55 -5.30 16.95 -11.78
N LEU A 56 -4.99 17.79 -12.76
CA LEU A 56 -3.91 18.78 -12.67
C LEU A 56 -4.32 20.03 -11.87
N ASN A 57 -5.60 20.31 -11.71
CA ASN A 57 -6.13 21.53 -11.09
C ASN A 57 -5.40 22.76 -11.66
N VAL A 58 -5.57 23.00 -12.95
CA VAL A 58 -4.84 24.00 -13.73
C VAL A 58 -4.99 25.40 -13.12
N GLY A 59 -3.91 26.18 -13.08
CA GLY A 59 -3.94 27.52 -12.51
C GLY A 59 -4.89 28.48 -13.23
N ILE A 60 -5.50 29.41 -12.47
CA ILE A 60 -6.36 30.48 -12.98
C ILE A 60 -5.70 31.84 -12.66
N PRO A 61 -4.86 32.38 -13.57
CA PRO A 61 -4.05 33.57 -13.28
C PRO A 61 -4.86 34.79 -12.84
N ARG A 62 -6.02 35.05 -13.44
CA ARG A 62 -6.89 36.19 -13.07
C ARG A 62 -7.42 36.11 -11.64
N LEU A 63 -7.52 34.89 -11.08
CA LEU A 63 -7.90 34.63 -9.70
C LEU A 63 -6.69 34.37 -8.80
N LYS A 64 -5.46 34.50 -9.28
CA LYS A 64 -4.22 34.17 -8.54
C LYS A 64 -4.20 32.76 -7.98
N VAL A 65 -4.86 31.81 -8.66
CA VAL A 65 -4.86 30.40 -8.35
C VAL A 65 -3.71 29.76 -9.12
N SER A 66 -2.77 29.13 -8.40
CA SER A 66 -1.72 28.29 -8.99
C SER A 66 -2.20 26.85 -9.18
N ALA A 67 -1.58 26.10 -10.07
CA ALA A 67 -1.81 24.66 -10.16
C ALA A 67 -1.29 23.96 -8.89
N TRP A 68 -2.07 23.00 -8.36
CA TRP A 68 -1.73 22.32 -7.10
C TRP A 68 -1.99 20.80 -7.12
N GLY A 69 -2.77 20.30 -8.06
CA GLY A 69 -3.06 18.88 -8.19
C GLY A 69 -1.87 18.08 -8.70
N GLY A 70 -2.11 17.13 -9.58
CA GLY A 70 -1.08 16.36 -10.23
C GLY A 70 -1.40 14.87 -10.31
N TRP A 71 -0.71 14.18 -11.23
CA TRP A 71 -0.75 12.74 -11.36
C TRP A 71 0.51 12.14 -10.72
N ASN A 72 0.58 12.21 -9.38
CA ASN A 72 1.78 11.81 -8.64
C ASN A 72 1.58 10.43 -8.00
N GLN A 73 2.68 9.69 -7.85
CA GLN A 73 2.72 8.37 -7.25
C GLN A 73 3.83 8.31 -6.19
N THR A 74 3.58 7.57 -5.11
CA THR A 74 4.59 7.36 -4.07
C THR A 74 4.36 6.06 -3.31
N LEU A 75 4.09 4.92 -4.00
CA LEU A 75 3.75 3.67 -3.31
C LEU A 75 4.87 3.22 -2.36
N HIS A 76 6.13 3.39 -2.75
CA HIS A 76 7.29 3.11 -1.92
C HIS A 76 8.50 4.02 -2.27
N GLY A 77 8.25 5.31 -2.28
CA GLY A 77 9.15 6.40 -2.65
C GLY A 77 8.55 7.25 -3.76
N VAL A 78 8.90 8.53 -3.81
CA VAL A 78 8.31 9.48 -4.76
C VAL A 78 8.76 9.17 -6.18
N TRP A 79 7.82 8.84 -7.06
CA TRP A 79 8.12 8.67 -8.48
C TRP A 79 8.43 10.04 -9.12
N SER A 80 9.69 10.29 -9.39
CA SER A 80 10.23 11.57 -9.85
C SER A 80 11.30 11.35 -10.93
N LYS A 81 11.59 12.40 -11.72
CA LYS A 81 12.74 12.44 -12.61
C LYS A 81 14.04 12.67 -11.85
N GLN A 82 13.96 13.31 -10.70
CA GLN A 82 15.08 13.51 -9.78
C GLN A 82 15.28 12.28 -8.91
N PRO A 83 16.49 12.00 -8.46
CA PRO A 83 16.73 10.93 -7.50
C PRO A 83 15.95 11.18 -6.20
N THR A 84 15.18 10.16 -5.78
CA THR A 84 14.42 10.11 -4.53
C THR A 84 14.73 8.81 -3.79
N THR A 85 14.36 8.70 -2.53
CA THR A 85 14.59 7.48 -1.75
C THR A 85 13.66 6.37 -2.23
N LEU A 86 14.23 5.18 -2.48
CA LEU A 86 13.48 3.97 -2.80
C LEU A 86 13.38 3.07 -1.57
N PHE A 87 12.16 2.89 -1.07
CA PHE A 87 11.83 1.96 0.00
C PHE A 87 11.44 0.58 -0.56
N PRO A 88 11.39 -0.46 0.28
CA PRO A 88 10.80 -1.75 -0.11
C PRO A 88 9.35 -1.59 -0.60
N ALA A 89 8.90 -2.50 -1.47
CA ALA A 89 7.55 -2.50 -2.02
C ALA A 89 6.47 -2.59 -0.91
N ALA A 90 5.24 -2.17 -1.21
CA ALA A 90 4.17 -2.12 -0.20
C ALA A 90 3.91 -3.47 0.48
N ILE A 91 3.99 -4.59 -0.26
CA ILE A 91 3.85 -5.93 0.32
C ILE A 91 4.96 -6.24 1.33
N ALA A 92 6.19 -5.78 1.09
CA ALA A 92 7.28 -5.88 2.05
C ALA A 92 7.04 -4.99 3.29
N MET A 93 6.45 -3.79 3.11
CA MET A 93 5.99 -3.00 4.25
C MET A 93 4.92 -3.76 5.04
N GLY A 94 4.00 -4.46 4.38
CA GLY A 94 3.02 -5.35 5.00
C GLY A 94 3.68 -6.46 5.84
N ALA A 95 4.79 -7.04 5.34
CA ALA A 95 5.54 -8.08 6.04
C ALA A 95 6.27 -7.58 7.30
N THR A 96 6.44 -6.28 7.49
CA THR A 96 6.95 -5.73 8.75
C THR A 96 5.97 -5.87 9.90
N TRP A 97 4.67 -5.89 9.65
CA TRP A 97 3.60 -5.81 10.65
C TRP A 97 3.82 -4.65 11.63
N ASP A 98 4.40 -3.55 11.13
CA ASP A 98 4.76 -2.37 11.92
C ASP A 98 4.12 -1.09 11.34
N PRO A 99 2.91 -0.73 11.79
CA PRO A 99 2.27 0.52 11.38
C PRO A 99 3.06 1.78 11.75
N GLU A 100 3.83 1.77 12.85
CA GLU A 100 4.61 2.95 13.26
C GLU A 100 5.78 3.20 12.30
N LEU A 101 6.44 2.13 11.85
CA LEU A 101 7.46 2.22 10.80
C LEU A 101 6.84 2.72 9.50
N VAL A 102 5.67 2.18 9.08
CA VAL A 102 4.96 2.63 7.87
C VAL A 102 4.61 4.11 7.95
N HIS A 103 4.11 4.60 9.09
CA HIS A 103 3.86 6.03 9.32
C HIS A 103 5.14 6.87 9.15
N THR A 104 6.25 6.42 9.73
CA THR A 104 7.53 7.13 9.68
C THR A 104 8.09 7.23 8.26
N ILE A 105 8.11 6.11 7.51
CA ILE A 105 8.65 6.11 6.14
C ILE A 105 7.77 6.91 5.19
N THR A 106 6.44 6.89 5.38
CA THR A 106 5.54 7.69 4.54
C THR A 106 5.61 9.18 4.88
N GLY A 107 5.93 9.52 6.12
CA GLY A 107 6.35 10.86 6.53
C GLY A 107 7.59 11.35 5.76
N ALA A 108 8.62 10.50 5.65
CA ALA A 108 9.81 10.78 4.86
C ALA A 108 9.51 10.93 3.37
N MET A 109 8.68 10.02 2.80
CA MET A 109 8.23 10.15 1.41
C MET A 109 7.52 11.48 1.16
N SER A 110 6.64 11.89 2.06
CA SER A 110 5.91 13.16 1.90
C SER A 110 6.79 14.39 2.10
N ASP A 111 7.86 14.30 2.88
CA ASP A 111 8.88 15.35 2.97
C ASP A 111 9.60 15.53 1.63
N GLU A 112 10.01 14.43 0.97
CA GLU A 112 10.61 14.48 -0.37
C GLU A 112 9.62 15.02 -1.40
N ALA A 113 8.36 14.57 -1.34
CA ALA A 113 7.29 15.06 -2.22
C ALA A 113 7.08 16.57 -2.08
N ARG A 114 7.05 17.07 -0.86
CA ARG A 114 6.90 18.50 -0.56
C ARG A 114 8.12 19.30 -0.99
N ALA A 115 9.32 18.78 -0.77
CA ALA A 115 10.56 19.39 -1.23
C ALA A 115 10.61 19.56 -2.75
N LEU A 116 10.22 18.52 -3.51
CA LEU A 116 10.13 18.58 -4.98
C LEU A 116 9.14 19.65 -5.44
N TYR A 117 7.97 19.75 -4.79
CA TYR A 117 6.98 20.77 -5.09
C TYR A 117 7.49 22.19 -4.76
N ASN A 118 8.05 22.41 -3.55
CA ASN A 118 8.49 23.71 -3.07
C ASN A 118 9.64 24.28 -3.91
N THR A 119 10.53 23.43 -4.38
CA THR A 119 11.71 23.83 -5.16
C THR A 119 11.49 23.91 -6.65
N GLY A 120 10.39 23.32 -7.15
CA GLY A 120 10.15 23.19 -8.59
C GLY A 120 11.23 22.38 -9.31
N ALA A 121 11.88 21.44 -8.60
CA ALA A 121 13.04 20.71 -9.09
C ALA A 121 12.82 19.96 -10.40
N ASP A 122 11.57 19.56 -10.70
CA ASP A 122 11.20 18.90 -11.95
C ASP A 122 10.79 19.88 -13.07
N GLY A 123 10.95 21.20 -12.83
CA GLY A 123 10.68 22.28 -13.78
C GLY A 123 9.25 22.85 -13.68
N PRO A 124 9.00 24.02 -14.30
CA PRO A 124 7.75 24.78 -14.16
C PRO A 124 6.51 24.09 -14.76
N ARG A 125 6.69 23.00 -15.48
CA ARG A 125 5.66 22.09 -15.97
C ARG A 125 5.76 20.72 -15.33
N SER A 126 6.43 20.62 -14.16
CA SER A 126 6.48 19.35 -13.48
C SER A 126 5.05 18.94 -13.11
N LYS A 127 4.71 17.70 -13.42
CA LYS A 127 3.44 17.10 -13.05
C LYS A 127 3.35 16.84 -11.54
N HIS A 128 4.37 17.26 -10.77
CA HIS A 128 4.42 17.12 -9.32
C HIS A 128 3.60 18.22 -8.66
N GLY A 129 2.37 17.89 -8.36
CA GLY A 129 1.55 18.67 -7.45
C GLY A 129 1.59 18.06 -6.05
N LEU A 130 0.51 18.27 -5.30
CA LEU A 130 0.40 17.83 -3.91
C LEU A 130 -0.66 16.74 -3.69
N VAL A 131 -1.23 16.19 -4.75
CA VAL A 131 -2.17 15.05 -4.69
C VAL A 131 -1.45 13.80 -5.19
N TYR A 132 -1.39 12.77 -4.35
CA TYR A 132 -0.67 11.53 -4.59
C TYR A 132 -1.62 10.33 -4.68
N ARG A 133 -1.52 9.56 -5.76
CA ARG A 133 -2.33 8.36 -6.06
C ARG A 133 -1.81 7.17 -5.26
N SER A 134 -1.80 7.31 -3.96
CA SER A 134 -1.24 6.37 -2.99
C SER A 134 -1.95 6.51 -1.65
N PRO A 135 -2.08 5.41 -0.87
CA PRO A 135 -1.66 4.03 -1.11
C PRO A 135 -2.63 3.21 -1.97
N VAL A 136 -2.18 2.03 -2.44
CA VAL A 136 -3.07 0.96 -2.89
C VAL A 136 -3.45 0.13 -1.68
N ILE A 137 -4.74 0.10 -1.34
CA ILE A 137 -5.25 -0.64 -0.18
C ILE A 137 -6.21 -1.78 -0.58
N ASN A 138 -6.21 -2.18 -1.86
CA ASN A 138 -6.84 -3.44 -2.24
C ASN A 138 -6.18 -4.60 -1.48
N VAL A 139 -6.85 -5.75 -1.37
CA VAL A 139 -6.34 -6.92 -0.66
C VAL A 139 -5.83 -7.98 -1.63
N SER A 140 -4.74 -8.66 -1.30
CA SER A 140 -4.17 -9.73 -2.12
C SER A 140 -4.94 -11.05 -1.96
N ARG A 141 -6.26 -11.04 -2.26
CA ARG A 141 -7.13 -12.21 -2.16
C ARG A 141 -6.63 -13.41 -2.97
N ASP A 142 -6.23 -13.17 -4.21
CA ASP A 142 -5.80 -14.21 -5.14
C ASP A 142 -4.29 -14.19 -5.32
N PRO A 143 -3.62 -15.34 -5.13
CA PRO A 143 -2.16 -15.41 -5.23
C PRO A 143 -1.62 -15.16 -6.64
N ARG A 144 -2.49 -15.17 -7.66
CA ARG A 144 -2.13 -14.92 -9.07
C ARG A 144 -2.18 -13.44 -9.45
N TRP A 145 -2.77 -12.58 -8.62
CA TRP A 145 -2.96 -11.17 -8.97
C TRP A 145 -1.63 -10.44 -9.22
N GLY A 146 -1.51 -9.75 -10.35
CA GLY A 146 -0.26 -9.13 -10.80
C GLY A 146 0.19 -7.91 -10.00
N ARG A 147 -0.69 -7.29 -9.19
CA ARG A 147 -0.38 -6.08 -8.41
C ARG A 147 -0.21 -6.33 -6.91
N ILE A 148 0.07 -7.56 -6.50
CA ILE A 148 0.36 -7.90 -5.09
C ILE A 148 1.48 -7.02 -4.52
N GLN A 149 2.46 -6.65 -5.31
CA GLN A 149 3.57 -5.77 -4.91
C GLN A 149 3.11 -4.40 -4.37
N GLU A 150 1.94 -3.92 -4.79
CA GLU A 150 1.43 -2.59 -4.47
C GLU A 150 0.57 -2.53 -3.20
N VAL A 151 0.21 -3.69 -2.64
CA VAL A 151 -0.72 -3.81 -1.51
C VAL A 151 -0.05 -4.34 -0.26
N PHE A 152 -0.71 -4.25 0.90
CA PHE A 152 -0.09 -4.62 2.17
C PHE A 152 -0.35 -6.07 2.58
N SER A 153 -1.53 -6.65 2.27
CA SER A 153 -1.90 -7.97 2.79
C SER A 153 -3.12 -8.57 2.08
N GLU A 154 -3.35 -9.86 2.29
CA GLU A 154 -4.63 -10.53 1.98
C GLU A 154 -5.69 -10.26 3.04
N ASP A 155 -5.30 -9.81 4.23
CA ASP A 155 -6.20 -9.59 5.36
C ASP A 155 -6.67 -8.13 5.43
N PRO A 156 -7.99 -7.86 5.47
CA PRO A 156 -8.52 -6.50 5.50
C PRO A 156 -8.21 -5.76 6.82
N PHE A 157 -8.00 -6.45 7.95
CA PHE A 157 -7.64 -5.80 9.20
C PHE A 157 -6.19 -5.30 9.15
N LEU A 158 -5.24 -6.16 8.74
CA LEU A 158 -3.83 -5.78 8.57
C LEU A 158 -3.70 -4.67 7.53
N THR A 159 -4.34 -4.83 6.35
CA THR A 159 -4.35 -3.79 5.30
C THR A 159 -4.91 -2.46 5.82
N GLY A 160 -5.98 -2.51 6.63
CA GLY A 160 -6.55 -1.32 7.26
C GLY A 160 -5.57 -0.63 8.20
N ARG A 161 -4.87 -1.35 9.06
CA ARG A 161 -3.89 -0.76 10.00
C ARG A 161 -2.69 -0.14 9.27
N MET A 162 -2.14 -0.84 8.28
CA MET A 162 -1.04 -0.33 7.45
C MET A 162 -1.49 0.87 6.60
N GLY A 163 -2.69 0.79 6.00
CA GLY A 163 -3.26 1.88 5.20
C GLY A 163 -3.51 3.15 6.01
N VAL A 164 -4.05 3.04 7.23
CA VAL A 164 -4.23 4.18 8.14
C VAL A 164 -2.91 4.86 8.46
N ALA A 165 -1.91 4.07 8.86
CA ALA A 165 -0.57 4.58 9.18
C ALA A 165 0.08 5.26 7.96
N TYR A 166 -0.04 4.66 6.79
CA TYR A 166 0.45 5.22 5.53
C TYR A 166 -0.18 6.58 5.22
N ILE A 167 -1.51 6.68 5.29
CA ILE A 167 -2.25 7.90 5.00
C ILE A 167 -1.85 9.01 5.98
N GLN A 168 -1.82 8.72 7.27
CA GLN A 168 -1.47 9.68 8.31
C GLN A 168 -0.04 10.21 8.13
N GLY A 169 0.95 9.33 7.94
CA GLY A 169 2.33 9.75 7.68
C GLY A 169 2.46 10.59 6.40
N LEU A 170 1.75 10.18 5.33
CA LEU A 170 1.79 10.91 4.06
C LEU A 170 1.17 12.32 4.19
N GLN A 171 0.04 12.46 4.90
CA GLN A 171 -0.69 13.72 5.05
C GLN A 171 -0.09 14.65 6.12
N GLY A 172 0.69 14.09 7.08
CA GLY A 172 1.33 14.82 8.17
C GLY A 172 0.36 15.22 9.28
N ASP A 173 0.90 15.73 10.39
CA ASP A 173 0.19 15.91 11.67
C ASP A 173 -0.32 17.33 11.92
N ASN A 174 -0.20 18.26 10.95
CA ASN A 174 -0.64 19.62 11.17
C ASN A 174 -2.19 19.67 11.14
N PRO A 175 -2.86 20.30 12.14
CA PRO A 175 -4.32 20.30 12.23
C PRO A 175 -5.02 21.12 11.14
N HIS A 176 -4.30 22.03 10.46
CA HIS A 176 -4.87 22.94 9.47
C HIS A 176 -4.41 22.64 8.05
N TYR A 177 -3.18 22.18 7.88
CA TYR A 177 -2.57 21.95 6.57
C TYR A 177 -2.14 20.51 6.38
N LEU A 178 -2.34 20.01 5.18
CA LEU A 178 -1.81 18.72 4.73
C LEU A 178 -0.40 18.89 4.15
N LYS A 179 0.47 17.93 4.40
CA LYS A 179 1.77 17.87 3.74
C LYS A 179 1.58 17.57 2.25
N VAL A 180 0.87 16.47 1.95
CA VAL A 180 0.31 16.14 0.65
C VAL A 180 -1.05 15.46 0.85
N ALA A 181 -1.87 15.34 -0.17
CA ALA A 181 -3.15 14.64 -0.09
C ALA A 181 -2.99 13.18 -0.57
N ALA A 182 -3.39 12.22 0.25
CA ALA A 182 -3.45 10.82 -0.10
C ALA A 182 -4.72 10.52 -0.92
N THR A 183 -4.56 9.78 -2.04
CA THR A 183 -5.66 9.21 -2.80
C THR A 183 -5.62 7.70 -2.66
N VAL A 184 -6.49 7.14 -1.85
CA VAL A 184 -6.59 5.68 -1.66
C VAL A 184 -7.20 5.03 -2.90
N LYS A 185 -6.64 3.90 -3.35
CA LYS A 185 -7.03 3.25 -4.60
C LYS A 185 -6.92 1.72 -4.52
N HIS A 186 -7.60 0.98 -5.42
CA HIS A 186 -8.60 1.39 -6.40
C HIS A 186 -9.97 0.97 -5.86
N PHE A 187 -10.85 1.90 -5.58
CA PHE A 187 -12.12 1.67 -4.88
C PHE A 187 -13.15 1.06 -5.85
N ALA A 188 -13.63 -0.19 -5.61
CA ALA A 188 -13.35 -0.91 -4.38
C ALA A 188 -12.77 -2.32 -4.59
N VAL A 189 -13.20 -3.10 -5.57
CA VAL A 189 -12.96 -4.55 -5.69
C VAL A 189 -12.02 -4.88 -6.88
N ASN A 190 -11.02 -4.05 -7.14
CA ASN A 190 -10.00 -4.30 -8.15
C ASN A 190 -9.01 -5.36 -7.66
N ASN A 191 -9.02 -6.55 -8.28
CA ASN A 191 -8.23 -7.70 -7.82
C ASN A 191 -7.90 -8.71 -8.93
N VAL A 192 -8.09 -8.32 -10.20
CA VAL A 192 -7.76 -9.07 -11.41
C VAL A 192 -7.30 -8.08 -12.47
N GLU A 193 -6.16 -8.35 -13.10
CA GLU A 193 -5.64 -7.48 -14.17
C GLU A 193 -6.19 -7.87 -15.55
N THR A 194 -6.46 -9.15 -15.75
CA THR A 194 -7.02 -9.65 -17.02
C THR A 194 -8.41 -9.05 -17.26
N ASN A 195 -8.56 -8.31 -18.35
CA ASN A 195 -9.81 -7.63 -18.72
C ASN A 195 -10.35 -6.62 -17.67
N ARG A 196 -9.51 -6.11 -16.77
CA ARG A 196 -9.91 -5.23 -15.65
C ARG A 196 -10.78 -4.03 -16.06
N GLN A 197 -10.59 -3.53 -17.30
CA GLN A 197 -11.33 -2.37 -17.83
C GLN A 197 -12.80 -2.64 -18.20
N ARG A 198 -13.22 -3.91 -18.24
CA ARG A 198 -14.59 -4.32 -18.55
C ARG A 198 -15.12 -5.42 -17.64
N LEU A 199 -14.30 -5.87 -16.69
CA LEU A 199 -14.68 -6.90 -15.74
C LEU A 199 -15.79 -6.39 -14.82
N SER A 200 -16.83 -7.20 -14.59
CA SER A 200 -17.76 -7.02 -13.48
C SER A 200 -17.43 -8.03 -12.37
N ALA A 201 -17.08 -7.53 -11.19
CA ALA A 201 -16.87 -8.34 -10.00
C ALA A 201 -18.23 -8.63 -9.37
N GLU A 202 -18.65 -9.90 -9.43
CA GLU A 202 -19.92 -10.33 -8.81
C GLU A 202 -19.70 -10.64 -7.33
N VAL A 203 -20.17 -9.76 -6.46
CA VAL A 203 -19.93 -9.81 -5.02
C VAL A 203 -21.25 -9.72 -4.27
N ASP A 204 -21.55 -10.72 -3.45
CA ASP A 204 -22.71 -10.62 -2.57
C ASP A 204 -22.49 -9.55 -1.47
N GLU A 205 -23.60 -9.06 -0.92
CA GLU A 205 -23.57 -7.95 0.03
C GLU A 205 -22.73 -8.25 1.27
N ARG A 206 -22.77 -9.47 1.77
CA ARG A 206 -22.04 -9.85 2.98
C ARG A 206 -20.52 -9.87 2.71
N ASN A 207 -20.06 -10.51 1.63
CA ASN A 207 -18.67 -10.48 1.24
C ASN A 207 -18.18 -9.04 0.99
N LEU A 208 -19.01 -8.21 0.35
CA LEU A 208 -18.70 -6.81 0.13
C LEU A 208 -18.44 -6.09 1.46
N MET A 209 -19.33 -6.23 2.44
CA MET A 209 -19.26 -5.51 3.72
C MET A 209 -18.23 -6.09 4.68
N GLU A 210 -17.99 -7.41 4.71
CA GLU A 210 -17.10 -8.07 5.68
C GLU A 210 -15.65 -8.19 5.21
N TYR A 211 -15.41 -8.29 3.89
CA TYR A 211 -14.07 -8.51 3.35
C TYR A 211 -13.58 -7.36 2.46
N TRP A 212 -14.41 -6.89 1.51
CA TRP A 212 -13.98 -5.95 0.51
C TRP A 212 -13.98 -4.48 0.93
N LEU A 213 -14.72 -4.10 1.99
CA LEU A 213 -14.87 -2.71 2.41
C LEU A 213 -14.25 -2.32 3.77
N PRO A 214 -13.89 -3.22 4.72
CA PRO A 214 -13.46 -2.79 6.06
C PRO A 214 -12.20 -1.92 6.07
N HIS A 215 -11.19 -2.24 5.26
CA HIS A 215 -9.96 -1.47 5.15
C HIS A 215 -10.16 -0.10 4.50
N TRP A 216 -11.13 0.02 3.57
CA TRP A 216 -11.54 1.32 3.02
C TRP A 216 -12.21 2.18 4.07
N LYS A 217 -13.10 1.59 4.87
CA LYS A 217 -13.71 2.30 5.99
C LYS A 217 -12.65 2.82 6.96
N ALA A 218 -11.66 2.00 7.33
CA ALA A 218 -10.56 2.41 8.17
C ALA A 218 -9.76 3.57 7.56
N ALA A 219 -9.40 3.48 6.27
CA ALA A 219 -8.68 4.52 5.56
C ALA A 219 -9.41 5.88 5.54
N ILE A 220 -10.75 5.85 5.43
CA ILE A 220 -11.58 7.07 5.40
C ILE A 220 -11.83 7.60 6.81
N VAL A 221 -12.29 6.73 7.73
CA VAL A 221 -12.79 7.17 9.06
C VAL A 221 -11.66 7.39 10.06
N GLU A 222 -10.60 6.57 9.99
CA GLU A 222 -9.46 6.65 10.92
C GLU A 222 -8.24 7.30 10.26
N GLY A 223 -7.98 6.98 8.98
CA GLY A 223 -6.87 7.54 8.21
C GLY A 223 -7.12 8.94 7.67
N HIS A 224 -8.38 9.37 7.57
CA HIS A 224 -8.80 10.67 7.04
C HIS A 224 -8.25 10.95 5.64
N ALA A 225 -8.23 9.94 4.75
CA ALA A 225 -7.82 10.10 3.36
C ALA A 225 -8.58 11.25 2.69
N GLN A 226 -7.90 12.05 1.88
CA GLN A 226 -8.47 13.25 1.27
C GLN A 226 -9.05 13.01 -0.11
N SER A 227 -8.66 11.91 -0.74
CA SER A 227 -9.18 11.52 -2.05
C SER A 227 -9.33 10.00 -2.13
N VAL A 228 -10.26 9.56 -2.98
CA VAL A 228 -10.51 8.16 -3.32
C VAL A 228 -10.47 8.04 -4.84
N MET A 229 -9.83 6.99 -5.36
CA MET A 229 -9.84 6.70 -6.80
C MET A 229 -10.80 5.55 -7.09
N ALA A 230 -11.84 5.81 -7.87
CA ALA A 230 -12.72 4.79 -8.40
C ALA A 230 -11.96 3.87 -9.36
N SER A 231 -12.23 2.58 -9.30
CA SER A 231 -11.56 1.56 -10.10
C SER A 231 -12.10 1.49 -11.54
N TYR A 232 -11.36 0.80 -12.42
CA TYR A 232 -11.83 0.52 -13.78
C TYR A 232 -12.98 -0.47 -13.85
N ASN A 233 -13.03 -1.45 -12.95
CA ASN A 233 -14.00 -2.54 -13.00
C ASN A 233 -15.42 -2.08 -12.62
N ALA A 234 -16.39 -2.91 -12.96
CA ALA A 234 -17.73 -2.84 -12.38
C ALA A 234 -17.85 -3.74 -11.16
N ILE A 235 -18.80 -3.45 -10.30
CA ILE A 235 -19.26 -4.32 -9.22
C ILE A 235 -20.75 -4.56 -9.42
N ASN A 236 -21.14 -5.84 -9.56
CA ASN A 236 -22.51 -6.26 -9.79
C ASN A 236 -23.17 -5.50 -10.97
N GLY A 237 -22.42 -5.35 -12.06
CA GLY A 237 -22.83 -4.68 -13.28
C GLY A 237 -22.72 -3.15 -13.31
N ALA A 238 -22.43 -2.49 -12.16
CA ALA A 238 -22.25 -1.04 -12.08
C ALA A 238 -20.75 -0.68 -12.12
N PRO A 239 -20.23 0.00 -13.17
CA PRO A 239 -18.86 0.51 -13.18
C PRO A 239 -18.60 1.45 -12.00
N ASP A 240 -17.42 1.32 -11.36
CA ASP A 240 -17.15 2.01 -10.10
C ASP A 240 -17.24 3.55 -10.22
N ALA A 241 -16.88 4.12 -11.38
CA ALA A 241 -16.98 5.56 -11.62
C ALA A 241 -18.43 6.11 -11.58
N ILE A 242 -19.44 5.24 -11.78
CA ILE A 242 -20.87 5.59 -11.71
C ILE A 242 -21.63 4.80 -10.64
N ASN A 243 -20.93 4.08 -9.79
CA ASN A 243 -21.55 3.26 -8.73
C ASN A 243 -22.02 4.15 -7.58
N LYS A 244 -23.25 4.65 -7.69
CA LYS A 244 -23.86 5.52 -6.68
C LYS A 244 -23.92 4.87 -5.30
N TYR A 245 -24.17 3.55 -5.22
CA TYR A 245 -24.22 2.84 -3.95
C TYR A 245 -22.87 2.95 -3.20
N LEU A 246 -21.75 2.75 -3.92
CA LEU A 246 -20.41 2.89 -3.32
C LEU A 246 -20.04 4.35 -3.06
N LEU A 247 -20.13 5.21 -4.09
CA LEU A 247 -19.60 6.57 -4.04
C LEU A 247 -20.46 7.52 -3.20
N THR A 248 -21.79 7.33 -3.21
CA THR A 248 -22.70 8.23 -2.50
C THR A 248 -23.26 7.61 -1.23
N ASP A 249 -23.84 6.41 -1.30
CA ASP A 249 -24.57 5.87 -0.15
C ASP A 249 -23.62 5.35 0.94
N ILE A 250 -22.58 4.61 0.57
CA ILE A 250 -21.58 4.11 1.51
C ILE A 250 -20.54 5.18 1.85
N LEU A 251 -19.75 5.63 0.87
CA LEU A 251 -18.61 6.51 1.11
C LEU A 251 -19.02 7.83 1.77
N ARG A 252 -20.02 8.51 1.22
CA ARG A 252 -20.47 9.82 1.73
C ARG A 252 -21.60 9.70 2.76
N GLY A 253 -22.55 8.81 2.52
CA GLY A 253 -23.71 8.62 3.38
C GLY A 253 -23.36 7.98 4.72
N GLN A 254 -22.69 6.82 4.69
CA GLN A 254 -22.36 6.08 5.91
C GLN A 254 -21.03 6.52 6.53
N TRP A 255 -19.96 6.66 5.75
CA TRP A 255 -18.61 6.97 6.27
C TRP A 255 -18.32 8.46 6.38
N LYS A 256 -19.21 9.33 5.89
CA LYS A 256 -19.11 10.80 5.97
C LYS A 256 -17.87 11.37 5.31
N PHE A 257 -17.42 10.76 4.24
CA PHE A 257 -16.29 11.25 3.45
C PHE A 257 -16.56 12.65 2.89
N ASP A 258 -15.69 13.61 3.21
CA ASP A 258 -15.79 15.02 2.81
C ASP A 258 -14.76 15.44 1.74
N GLY A 259 -13.84 14.54 1.37
CA GLY A 259 -12.89 14.71 0.28
C GLY A 259 -13.50 14.49 -1.10
N PHE A 260 -12.67 14.39 -2.13
CA PHE A 260 -13.13 14.17 -3.51
C PHE A 260 -12.85 12.75 -4.00
N VAL A 261 -13.67 12.31 -4.96
CA VAL A 261 -13.46 11.07 -5.72
C VAL A 261 -12.92 11.45 -7.10
N THR A 262 -11.86 10.78 -7.52
CA THR A 262 -11.37 10.80 -8.91
C THR A 262 -11.55 9.42 -9.52
N ASP A 263 -11.62 9.31 -10.83
CA ASP A 263 -11.49 8.03 -11.53
C ASP A 263 -10.02 7.60 -11.65
N ASP A 264 -9.78 6.34 -12.00
CA ASP A 264 -8.49 5.89 -12.51
C ASP A 264 -8.32 6.40 -13.95
N LEU A 265 -7.11 6.44 -14.47
CA LEU A 265 -6.73 7.11 -15.72
C LEU A 265 -7.63 6.67 -16.90
N GLY A 266 -8.51 7.56 -17.35
CA GLY A 266 -9.48 7.31 -18.41
C GLY A 266 -10.70 6.51 -17.97
N GLY A 267 -10.97 6.33 -16.69
CA GLY A 267 -12.07 5.50 -16.16
C GLY A 267 -13.44 5.95 -16.62
N VAL A 268 -13.70 7.26 -16.68
CA VAL A 268 -14.97 7.80 -17.24
C VAL A 268 -15.10 7.48 -18.73
N ASN A 269 -14.00 7.51 -19.49
CA ASN A 269 -14.03 7.12 -20.90
C ASN A 269 -14.37 5.63 -21.10
N LEU A 270 -14.02 4.77 -20.14
CA LEU A 270 -14.34 3.34 -20.22
C LEU A 270 -15.85 3.05 -20.12
N LEU A 271 -16.65 3.97 -19.60
CA LEU A 271 -18.12 3.87 -19.64
C LEU A 271 -18.64 3.77 -21.08
N VAL A 272 -17.95 4.43 -22.02
CA VAL A 272 -18.22 4.37 -23.45
C VAL A 272 -17.44 3.22 -24.11
N ALA A 273 -16.12 3.20 -23.91
CA ALA A 273 -15.20 2.36 -24.71
C ALA A 273 -15.19 0.89 -24.30
N ALA A 274 -15.51 0.56 -23.04
CA ALA A 274 -15.36 -0.79 -22.51
C ALA A 274 -16.63 -1.35 -21.86
N HIS A 275 -17.30 -0.56 -21.03
CA HIS A 275 -18.52 -0.98 -20.34
C HIS A 275 -19.79 -0.81 -21.19
N HIS A 276 -19.73 0.01 -22.24
CA HIS A 276 -20.85 0.28 -23.18
C HIS A 276 -22.14 0.71 -22.46
N ILE A 277 -22.00 1.54 -21.41
CA ILE A 277 -23.13 2.11 -20.67
C ILE A 277 -23.86 3.12 -21.56
N THR A 278 -23.12 3.90 -22.32
CA THR A 278 -23.62 4.90 -23.29
C THR A 278 -22.66 5.01 -24.46
N GLU A 279 -23.12 5.52 -25.59
CA GLU A 279 -22.27 5.88 -26.74
C GLU A 279 -21.83 7.35 -26.69
N ASP A 280 -22.40 8.15 -25.79
CA ASP A 280 -22.19 9.58 -25.69
C ASP A 280 -21.28 9.94 -24.50
N PRO A 281 -20.05 10.42 -24.72
CA PRO A 281 -19.13 10.77 -23.63
C PRO A 281 -19.64 11.92 -22.75
N VAL A 282 -20.56 12.76 -23.24
CA VAL A 282 -21.17 13.82 -22.43
C VAL A 282 -22.16 13.23 -21.42
N VAL A 283 -22.89 12.19 -21.80
CA VAL A 283 -23.79 11.43 -20.91
C VAL A 283 -22.94 10.66 -19.88
N ALA A 284 -21.84 10.01 -20.30
CA ALA A 284 -20.93 9.34 -19.38
C ALA A 284 -20.39 10.30 -18.29
N THR A 285 -20.02 11.51 -18.68
CA THR A 285 -19.57 12.56 -17.74
C THR A 285 -20.68 12.98 -16.78
N GLU A 286 -21.91 13.13 -17.27
CA GLU A 286 -23.07 13.46 -16.44
C GLU A 286 -23.35 12.39 -15.39
N GLU A 287 -23.38 11.13 -15.80
CA GLU A 287 -23.62 9.99 -14.90
C GLU A 287 -22.54 9.90 -13.82
N ALA A 288 -21.26 10.06 -14.17
CA ALA A 288 -20.14 10.02 -13.23
C ALA A 288 -20.24 11.15 -12.18
N ILE A 289 -20.47 12.40 -12.59
CA ILE A 289 -20.63 13.53 -11.65
C ILE A 289 -21.82 13.31 -10.73
N LYS A 290 -22.96 12.87 -11.26
CA LYS A 290 -24.17 12.61 -10.45
C LYS A 290 -24.01 11.45 -9.48
N ALA A 291 -23.23 10.44 -9.85
CA ALA A 291 -22.90 9.32 -8.96
C ALA A 291 -21.93 9.72 -7.85
N GLY A 292 -21.13 10.79 -8.02
CA GLY A 292 -20.21 11.31 -7.01
C GLY A 292 -18.73 11.17 -7.36
N CYS A 293 -18.39 10.88 -8.64
CA CYS A 293 -17.03 10.98 -9.16
C CYS A 293 -16.76 12.46 -9.49
N ASP A 294 -15.97 13.13 -8.66
CA ASP A 294 -15.83 14.58 -8.66
C ASP A 294 -14.76 15.09 -9.63
N SER A 295 -13.78 14.28 -9.98
CA SER A 295 -12.62 14.66 -10.79
C SER A 295 -12.27 13.55 -11.78
N ASP A 296 -11.74 13.94 -12.93
CA ASP A 296 -11.34 13.07 -14.04
C ASP A 296 -10.03 13.58 -14.65
N ASP A 297 -9.37 12.78 -15.45
CA ASP A 297 -8.06 13.13 -16.01
C ASP A 297 -8.12 14.01 -17.28
N ALA A 298 -9.18 13.92 -18.09
CA ALA A 298 -9.28 14.68 -19.34
C ALA A 298 -10.70 15.00 -19.83
N GLN A 299 -11.69 14.14 -19.55
CA GLN A 299 -13.03 14.23 -20.16
C GLN A 299 -13.85 15.41 -19.64
N TYR A 300 -13.72 15.72 -18.35
CA TYR A 300 -14.54 16.73 -17.69
C TYR A 300 -14.33 18.14 -18.24
N GLU A 301 -13.12 18.51 -18.61
CA GLU A 301 -12.82 19.84 -19.16
C GLU A 301 -13.65 20.14 -20.39
N THR A 302 -13.82 19.17 -21.30
CA THR A 302 -14.58 19.33 -22.54
C THR A 302 -16.07 19.06 -22.35
N ASN A 303 -16.43 18.03 -21.58
CA ASN A 303 -17.80 17.50 -21.55
C ASN A 303 -18.70 18.23 -20.57
N ILE A 304 -18.18 18.78 -19.45
CA ILE A 304 -19.00 19.51 -18.47
C ILE A 304 -19.69 20.72 -19.09
N PRO A 305 -19.02 21.64 -19.86
CA PRO A 305 -19.69 22.73 -20.50
C PRO A 305 -20.79 22.28 -21.49
N LEU A 306 -20.53 21.17 -22.19
CA LEU A 306 -21.52 20.58 -23.11
C LEU A 306 -22.72 19.98 -22.38
N ALA A 307 -22.50 19.28 -21.28
CA ALA A 307 -23.53 18.68 -20.43
C ALA A 307 -24.46 19.76 -19.84
N VAL A 308 -23.90 20.86 -19.34
CA VAL A 308 -24.67 21.98 -18.81
C VAL A 308 -25.47 22.65 -19.95
N LYS A 309 -24.85 22.88 -21.11
CA LYS A 309 -25.54 23.46 -22.29
C LYS A 309 -26.70 22.58 -22.77
N ARG A 310 -26.55 21.25 -22.67
CA ARG A 310 -27.60 20.28 -23.03
C ARG A 310 -28.66 20.09 -21.94
N GLY A 311 -28.50 20.71 -20.75
CA GLY A 311 -29.40 20.57 -19.63
C GLY A 311 -29.29 19.23 -18.89
N LEU A 312 -28.23 18.42 -19.13
CA LEU A 312 -27.96 17.17 -18.50
C LEU A 312 -27.41 17.38 -17.07
N LEU A 313 -26.55 18.39 -16.90
CA LEU A 313 -26.04 18.84 -15.60
C LEU A 313 -26.58 20.22 -15.26
N GLN A 314 -26.85 20.44 -13.95
CA GLN A 314 -27.10 21.77 -13.40
C GLN A 314 -25.76 22.38 -12.92
N ALA A 315 -25.66 23.71 -12.90
CA ALA A 315 -24.49 24.40 -12.35
C ALA A 315 -24.20 23.95 -10.90
N ALA A 316 -25.24 23.68 -10.12
CA ALA A 316 -25.11 23.20 -8.76
C ALA A 316 -24.45 21.80 -8.65
N ASP A 317 -24.56 20.94 -9.66
CA ASP A 317 -23.90 19.64 -9.68
C ASP A 317 -22.39 19.82 -9.84
N VAL A 318 -21.98 20.70 -10.75
CA VAL A 318 -20.58 21.08 -10.97
C VAL A 318 -19.99 21.75 -9.72
N ASP A 319 -20.72 22.70 -9.13
CA ASP A 319 -20.30 23.45 -7.93
C ASP A 319 -20.11 22.51 -6.71
N ARG A 320 -20.96 21.50 -6.59
CA ARG A 320 -20.86 20.49 -5.54
C ARG A 320 -19.60 19.63 -5.67
N ALA A 321 -19.28 19.15 -6.88
CA ALA A 321 -18.05 18.40 -7.16
C ALA A 321 -16.84 19.29 -6.92
N LEU A 322 -16.85 20.51 -7.43
CA LEU A 322 -15.77 21.47 -7.30
C LEU A 322 -15.51 21.87 -5.84
N ALA A 323 -16.55 22.03 -5.02
CA ALA A 323 -16.40 22.34 -3.60
C ALA A 323 -15.58 21.27 -2.87
N ARG A 324 -15.76 19.99 -3.18
CA ARG A 324 -14.99 18.89 -2.60
C ARG A 324 -13.52 18.94 -2.99
N VAL A 325 -13.24 19.17 -4.26
CA VAL A 325 -11.87 19.32 -4.79
C VAL A 325 -11.17 20.52 -4.14
N LEU A 326 -11.84 21.69 -4.11
CA LEU A 326 -11.26 22.92 -3.57
C LEU A 326 -10.99 22.83 -2.04
N ARG A 327 -11.83 22.14 -1.27
CA ARG A 327 -11.54 21.90 0.16
C ARG A 327 -10.17 21.26 0.37
N VAL A 328 -9.83 20.27 -0.45
CA VAL A 328 -8.51 19.63 -0.41
C VAL A 328 -7.41 20.63 -0.81
N GLY A 329 -7.63 21.43 -1.85
CA GLY A 329 -6.71 22.51 -2.23
C GLY A 329 -6.46 23.52 -1.10
N PHE A 330 -7.50 23.92 -0.37
CA PHE A 330 -7.37 24.78 0.80
C PHE A 330 -6.58 24.11 1.93
N ARG A 331 -6.85 22.84 2.22
CA ARG A 331 -6.09 22.06 3.22
C ARG A 331 -4.61 21.88 2.83
N LEU A 332 -4.31 21.83 1.54
CA LEU A 332 -2.92 21.80 1.04
C LEU A 332 -2.22 23.15 1.13
N GLY A 333 -2.95 24.23 1.44
CA GLY A 333 -2.46 25.60 1.52
C GLY A 333 -2.24 26.27 0.16
N ALA A 334 -2.91 25.75 -0.91
CA ALA A 334 -2.73 26.24 -2.27
C ALA A 334 -3.20 27.69 -2.50
N PHE A 335 -4.04 28.20 -1.60
CA PHE A 335 -4.66 29.54 -1.68
C PHE A 335 -4.24 30.48 -0.55
N ASP A 336 -3.34 30.01 0.34
CA ASP A 336 -2.85 30.77 1.48
C ASP A 336 -1.43 31.30 1.25
N PRO A 337 -1.02 32.37 1.96
CA PRO A 337 0.36 32.81 1.95
C PRO A 337 1.30 31.69 2.37
N PRO A 338 2.39 31.41 1.62
CA PRO A 338 3.27 30.26 1.90
C PRO A 338 3.83 30.25 3.33
N GLU A 339 4.05 31.41 3.94
CA GLU A 339 4.56 31.53 5.29
C GLU A 339 3.61 30.99 6.38
N MET A 340 2.33 30.82 6.08
CA MET A 340 1.35 30.25 6.99
C MET A 340 1.37 28.72 6.99
N ASN A 341 1.83 28.11 5.89
CA ASN A 341 1.90 26.67 5.77
C ASN A 341 3.29 26.16 6.22
N PRO A 342 3.39 25.42 7.33
CA PRO A 342 4.68 24.95 7.84
C PRO A 342 5.46 24.10 6.84
N TYR A 343 4.76 23.38 5.97
CA TYR A 343 5.34 22.51 4.97
C TYR A 343 5.97 23.25 3.79
N SER A 344 5.69 24.54 3.60
CA SER A 344 6.36 25.36 2.59
C SER A 344 7.86 25.59 2.84
N LYS A 345 8.32 25.32 4.07
CA LYS A 345 9.73 25.47 4.48
C LYS A 345 10.58 24.20 4.25
N ILE A 346 9.97 23.09 3.85
CA ILE A 346 10.71 21.86 3.57
C ILE A 346 11.60 22.10 2.35
N SER A 347 12.92 21.96 2.55
CA SER A 347 13.94 22.21 1.53
C SER A 347 14.35 20.95 0.78
N ALA A 348 15.12 21.11 -0.32
CA ALA A 348 15.66 19.98 -1.09
C ALA A 348 16.63 19.09 -0.30
N GLU A 349 17.17 19.56 0.82
CA GLU A 349 18.14 18.81 1.63
C GLU A 349 17.56 17.54 2.26
N VAL A 350 16.22 17.46 2.40
CA VAL A 350 15.56 16.24 2.90
C VAL A 350 15.56 15.12 1.87
N ILE A 351 15.69 15.44 0.57
CA ILE A 351 15.65 14.46 -0.51
C ILE A 351 16.87 13.55 -0.39
N ARG A 352 16.62 12.24 -0.16
CA ARG A 352 17.67 11.24 0.05
C ARG A 352 18.63 11.59 1.20
N SER A 353 18.11 12.23 2.24
CA SER A 353 18.92 12.50 3.44
C SER A 353 19.46 11.20 4.05
N PRO A 354 20.55 11.24 4.82
CA PRO A 354 21.06 10.06 5.51
C PRO A 354 20.00 9.36 6.36
N GLU A 355 19.07 10.11 6.95
CA GLU A 355 17.95 9.61 7.74
C GLU A 355 16.98 8.82 6.88
N HIS A 356 16.62 9.33 5.69
CA HIS A 356 15.73 8.62 4.75
C HIS A 356 16.37 7.34 4.21
N LEU A 357 17.66 7.37 3.88
CA LEU A 357 18.40 6.18 3.44
C LEU A 357 18.50 5.13 4.56
N LYS A 358 18.68 5.56 5.81
CA LYS A 358 18.64 4.67 6.99
C LYS A 358 17.27 4.04 7.17
N LEU A 359 16.18 4.79 6.98
CA LEU A 359 14.81 4.26 7.03
C LEU A 359 14.56 3.23 5.93
N SER A 360 15.09 3.45 4.71
CA SER A 360 15.02 2.45 3.63
C SER A 360 15.69 1.13 4.03
N LEU A 361 16.89 1.20 4.61
CA LEU A 361 17.58 0.01 5.11
C LEU A 361 16.82 -0.67 6.27
N GLN A 362 16.33 0.11 7.23
CA GLN A 362 15.54 -0.42 8.35
C GLN A 362 14.29 -1.15 7.87
N THR A 363 13.56 -0.55 6.92
CA THR A 363 12.36 -1.17 6.34
C THR A 363 12.70 -2.48 5.64
N ALA A 364 13.81 -2.53 4.89
CA ALA A 364 14.28 -3.75 4.26
C ALA A 364 14.64 -4.84 5.29
N LEU A 365 15.34 -4.49 6.35
CA LEU A 365 15.69 -5.42 7.45
C LEU A 365 14.46 -5.98 8.15
N GLU A 366 13.49 -5.11 8.49
CA GLU A 366 12.29 -5.53 9.22
C GLU A 366 11.30 -6.32 8.38
N SER A 367 11.34 -6.18 7.05
CA SER A 367 10.51 -6.97 6.14
C SER A 367 11.04 -8.37 5.87
N MET A 368 12.35 -8.63 6.04
CA MET A 368 12.96 -9.93 5.74
C MET A 368 12.26 -11.05 6.50
N THR A 369 11.71 -12.01 5.77
CA THR A 369 10.91 -13.10 6.33
C THR A 369 11.63 -14.43 6.17
N LEU A 370 12.09 -14.99 7.27
CA LEU A 370 12.74 -16.31 7.29
C LEU A 370 11.66 -17.41 7.22
N LEU A 371 11.55 -18.09 6.08
CA LEU A 371 10.52 -19.10 5.84
C LEU A 371 10.90 -20.48 6.39
N SER A 372 12.16 -20.85 6.25
CA SER A 372 12.69 -22.14 6.72
C SER A 372 14.13 -21.99 7.18
N ASN A 373 14.51 -22.68 8.28
CA ASN A 373 15.88 -22.68 8.81
C ASN A 373 16.19 -23.98 9.54
N ARG A 374 16.48 -25.03 8.78
CA ARG A 374 16.71 -26.37 9.31
C ARG A 374 18.05 -26.44 10.03
N ASN A 375 18.04 -27.05 11.20
CA ASN A 375 19.24 -27.21 12.06
C ASN A 375 19.98 -25.89 12.35
N ASN A 376 19.24 -24.75 12.36
CA ASN A 376 19.83 -23.41 12.56
C ASN A 376 21.01 -23.15 11.60
N PHE A 377 20.81 -23.47 10.30
CA PHE A 377 21.81 -23.26 9.26
C PHE A 377 22.17 -21.79 9.11
N LEU A 378 21.19 -20.91 9.17
CA LEU A 378 21.38 -19.48 9.30
C LEU A 378 21.32 -19.07 10.78
N PRO A 379 22.06 -18.02 11.18
CA PRO A 379 22.96 -17.21 10.38
C PRO A 379 24.26 -17.93 10.01
N LEU A 380 24.82 -17.56 8.86
CA LEU A 380 26.10 -18.06 8.39
C LEU A 380 27.24 -17.59 9.33
N LYS A 381 28.17 -18.49 9.66
CA LYS A 381 29.33 -18.16 10.46
C LYS A 381 30.44 -17.65 9.55
N LYS A 382 30.59 -16.32 9.48
CA LYS A 382 31.54 -15.64 8.58
C LYS A 382 32.95 -16.20 8.66
N GLU A 383 33.43 -16.53 9.86
CA GLU A 383 34.76 -17.08 10.13
C GLU A 383 35.02 -18.45 9.46
N ASN A 384 33.95 -19.20 9.15
CA ASN A 384 34.03 -20.52 8.53
C ASN A 384 33.88 -20.51 7.01
N ILE A 385 33.73 -19.34 6.39
CA ILE A 385 33.43 -19.18 4.97
C ILE A 385 34.60 -18.46 4.28
N LYS A 386 35.16 -19.09 3.26
CA LYS A 386 36.23 -18.54 2.41
C LYS A 386 35.82 -18.34 0.97
N SER A 387 34.70 -18.93 0.58
CA SER A 387 34.17 -18.79 -0.78
C SER A 387 32.64 -18.87 -0.81
N ILE A 388 32.02 -17.98 -1.57
CA ILE A 388 30.57 -17.89 -1.74
C ILE A 388 30.25 -17.86 -3.23
N ALA A 389 29.34 -18.75 -3.64
CA ALA A 389 28.68 -18.68 -4.94
C ALA A 389 27.38 -17.87 -4.82
N VAL A 390 27.32 -16.72 -5.44
CA VAL A 390 26.10 -15.94 -5.64
C VAL A 390 25.53 -16.33 -6.99
N ILE A 391 24.31 -16.89 -7.01
CA ILE A 391 23.74 -17.49 -8.22
C ILE A 391 22.32 -17.00 -8.42
N GLY A 392 21.91 -16.83 -9.67
CA GLY A 392 20.53 -16.52 -10.04
C GLY A 392 20.30 -15.13 -10.64
N PRO A 393 19.15 -14.94 -11.30
CA PRO A 393 18.87 -13.72 -12.06
C PRO A 393 18.73 -12.46 -11.18
N ALA A 394 18.38 -12.62 -9.91
CA ALA A 394 18.22 -11.51 -8.97
C ALA A 394 19.48 -11.21 -8.14
N GLY A 395 20.60 -11.96 -8.36
CA GLY A 395 21.82 -11.81 -7.58
C GLY A 395 22.61 -10.52 -7.84
N GLU A 396 22.40 -9.88 -9.00
CA GLU A 396 23.09 -8.66 -9.40
C GLU A 396 22.11 -7.47 -9.54
N THR A 397 22.40 -6.52 -10.43
CA THR A 397 21.65 -5.26 -10.55
C THR A 397 20.26 -5.38 -11.17
N SER A 398 19.93 -6.51 -11.75
CA SER A 398 18.67 -6.77 -12.45
C SER A 398 17.50 -7.13 -11.53
N PHE A 399 17.67 -7.14 -10.19
CA PHE A 399 16.56 -7.41 -9.29
C PHE A 399 15.45 -6.36 -9.39
N GLU A 400 14.22 -6.83 -9.19
CA GLU A 400 13.03 -6.01 -9.39
C GLU A 400 12.82 -5.04 -8.23
N THR A 401 12.16 -3.93 -8.51
CA THR A 401 11.81 -2.91 -7.53
C THR A 401 10.30 -2.65 -7.43
N GLY A 402 9.51 -3.11 -8.40
CA GLY A 402 8.06 -2.92 -8.41
C GLY A 402 7.59 -1.76 -9.31
N ASN A 403 6.32 -1.35 -9.17
CA ASN A 403 5.70 -0.23 -9.87
C ASN A 403 5.69 1.05 -9.02
N TYR A 404 5.64 2.22 -9.65
CA TYR A 404 5.36 3.52 -8.99
C TYR A 404 6.26 3.82 -7.79
N TYR A 405 7.55 3.63 -7.97
CA TYR A 405 8.57 3.68 -6.93
C TYR A 405 9.43 4.95 -7.00
N GLY A 406 10.15 5.23 -5.92
CA GLY A 406 11.19 6.26 -5.87
C GLY A 406 12.30 5.99 -6.88
N THR A 407 12.95 7.05 -7.34
CA THR A 407 14.06 6.96 -8.31
C THR A 407 15.39 6.92 -7.56
N PRO A 408 16.00 5.75 -7.28
CA PRO A 408 17.22 5.68 -6.48
C PRO A 408 18.43 6.16 -7.30
N ALA A 409 19.34 6.88 -6.67
CA ALA A 409 20.63 7.21 -7.30
C ALA A 409 21.51 5.97 -7.45
N ARG A 410 21.35 4.98 -6.57
CA ARG A 410 22.07 3.70 -6.56
C ARG A 410 21.24 2.63 -5.88
N LYS A 411 21.24 1.41 -6.39
CA LYS A 411 20.74 0.21 -5.73
C LYS A 411 21.91 -0.66 -5.28
N VAL A 412 21.86 -1.17 -4.06
CA VAL A 412 22.84 -2.16 -3.57
C VAL A 412 22.33 -3.55 -3.92
N SER A 413 22.97 -4.22 -4.86
CA SER A 413 22.61 -5.59 -5.25
C SER A 413 22.99 -6.61 -4.18
N PRO A 414 22.37 -7.81 -4.15
CA PRO A 414 22.79 -8.90 -3.27
C PRO A 414 24.28 -9.25 -3.37
N LEU A 415 24.80 -9.35 -4.59
CA LEU A 415 26.22 -9.57 -4.84
C LEU A 415 27.11 -8.49 -4.21
N GLN A 416 26.70 -7.23 -4.38
CA GLN A 416 27.44 -6.11 -3.81
C GLN A 416 27.37 -6.10 -2.28
N GLY A 417 26.19 -6.31 -1.71
CA GLY A 417 26.01 -6.37 -0.26
C GLY A 417 26.87 -7.46 0.39
N LEU A 418 26.93 -8.66 -0.23
CA LEU A 418 27.78 -9.74 0.24
C LEU A 418 29.27 -9.43 0.05
N LYS A 419 29.69 -8.85 -1.07
CA LYS A 419 31.07 -8.40 -1.25
C LYS A 419 31.51 -7.37 -0.23
N GLU A 420 30.65 -6.40 0.08
CA GLU A 420 30.94 -5.38 1.09
C GLU A 420 31.01 -6.00 2.51
N ALA A 421 30.10 -6.94 2.84
CA ALA A 421 30.07 -7.59 4.15
C ALA A 421 31.27 -8.52 4.39
N PHE A 422 31.74 -9.23 3.39
CA PHE A 422 32.90 -10.14 3.51
C PHE A 422 34.24 -9.44 3.30
N GLY A 423 34.29 -8.39 2.49
CA GLY A 423 35.54 -7.70 2.14
C GLY A 423 36.57 -8.65 1.54
N SER A 424 37.76 -8.72 2.15
CA SER A 424 38.82 -9.66 1.77
C SER A 424 38.76 -11.02 2.44
N ASP A 425 37.80 -11.25 3.37
CA ASP A 425 37.75 -12.46 4.20
C ASP A 425 37.30 -13.69 3.42
N ALA A 426 36.48 -13.48 2.36
CA ALA A 426 36.02 -14.53 1.47
C ALA A 426 35.95 -14.07 0.00
N ARG A 427 36.12 -15.02 -0.90
CA ARG A 427 35.90 -14.83 -2.33
C ARG A 427 34.40 -14.92 -2.62
N VAL A 428 33.80 -13.87 -3.16
CA VAL A 428 32.39 -13.80 -3.56
C VAL A 428 32.32 -13.72 -5.08
N GLU A 429 31.84 -14.79 -5.71
CA GLU A 429 31.74 -14.92 -7.17
C GLU A 429 30.29 -15.05 -7.61
N TYR A 430 30.01 -14.61 -8.85
CA TYR A 430 28.65 -14.59 -9.39
C TYR A 430 28.55 -15.39 -10.69
N GLU A 431 27.48 -16.15 -10.83
CA GLU A 431 27.03 -16.76 -12.07
C GLU A 431 25.50 -16.65 -12.16
N GLN A 432 25.00 -16.15 -13.27
CA GLN A 432 23.55 -15.95 -13.43
C GLN A 432 22.77 -17.28 -13.46
N GLY A 433 23.26 -18.29 -14.16
CA GLY A 433 22.69 -19.62 -14.25
C GLY A 433 21.39 -19.71 -15.07
N SER A 434 20.43 -18.81 -14.85
CA SER A 434 19.19 -18.68 -15.62
C SER A 434 18.74 -17.23 -15.70
N GLY A 435 17.82 -16.91 -16.63
CA GLY A 435 17.06 -15.68 -16.59
C GLY A 435 15.83 -15.81 -15.68
N PHE A 436 15.03 -14.73 -15.57
CA PHE A 436 13.78 -14.78 -14.80
C PHE A 436 12.70 -15.66 -15.46
N THR A 437 12.55 -15.56 -16.78
CA THR A 437 11.48 -16.22 -17.54
C THR A 437 11.96 -17.05 -18.71
N GLU A 438 13.25 -17.04 -18.96
CA GLU A 438 13.89 -17.66 -20.09
C GLU A 438 13.92 -19.20 -19.93
N ALA A 439 13.93 -19.90 -21.06
CA ALA A 439 14.11 -21.34 -21.08
C ALA A 439 15.50 -21.74 -20.55
N ALA A 440 15.63 -23.00 -20.13
CA ALA A 440 16.88 -23.54 -19.62
C ALA A 440 18.02 -23.43 -20.67
N ASP A 441 19.16 -22.89 -20.24
CA ASP A 441 20.44 -23.04 -20.91
C ASP A 441 21.32 -24.02 -20.11
N PRO A 442 21.45 -25.29 -20.56
CA PRO A 442 22.23 -26.29 -19.84
C PRO A 442 23.67 -25.89 -19.55
N ALA A 443 24.29 -25.13 -20.45
CA ALA A 443 25.65 -24.66 -20.25
C ALA A 443 25.76 -23.61 -19.13
N SER A 444 24.81 -22.70 -19.05
CA SER A 444 24.73 -21.69 -17.98
C SER A 444 24.44 -22.34 -16.62
N ILE A 445 23.48 -23.28 -16.58
CA ILE A 445 23.17 -24.05 -15.36
C ILE A 445 24.40 -24.86 -14.91
N ALA A 446 25.13 -25.49 -15.84
CA ALA A 446 26.34 -26.25 -15.51
C ALA A 446 27.44 -25.35 -14.91
N ARG A 447 27.67 -24.13 -15.45
CA ARG A 447 28.64 -23.18 -14.88
C ARG A 447 28.26 -22.77 -13.47
N ALA A 448 26.96 -22.53 -13.21
CA ALA A 448 26.45 -22.18 -11.89
C ALA A 448 26.65 -23.34 -10.88
N ALA A 449 26.35 -24.57 -11.28
CA ALA A 449 26.60 -25.75 -10.49
C ALA A 449 28.11 -25.97 -10.20
N ASP A 450 28.98 -25.74 -11.19
CA ASP A 450 30.45 -25.82 -11.02
C ASP A 450 30.96 -24.75 -10.03
N LEU A 451 30.42 -23.53 -10.07
CA LEU A 451 30.76 -22.47 -9.12
C LEU A 451 30.30 -22.88 -7.69
N ALA A 452 29.06 -23.37 -7.54
CA ALA A 452 28.54 -23.85 -6.28
C ALA A 452 29.40 -24.96 -5.68
N LYS A 453 29.80 -25.94 -6.50
CA LYS A 453 30.65 -27.07 -6.07
C LYS A 453 32.01 -26.63 -5.53
N LYS A 454 32.57 -25.50 -6.01
CA LYS A 454 33.85 -24.95 -5.59
C LYS A 454 33.76 -23.97 -4.42
N SER A 455 32.55 -23.73 -3.91
CA SER A 455 32.29 -22.73 -2.87
C SER A 455 31.87 -23.40 -1.56
N ASP A 456 32.20 -22.76 -0.44
CA ASP A 456 31.81 -23.24 0.90
C ASP A 456 30.30 -23.20 1.11
N VAL A 457 29.64 -22.20 0.51
CA VAL A 457 28.19 -22.02 0.52
C VAL A 457 27.72 -21.46 -0.83
N ALA A 458 26.56 -21.88 -1.29
CA ALA A 458 25.86 -21.29 -2.44
C ALA A 458 24.63 -20.51 -1.94
N ILE A 459 24.42 -19.33 -2.51
CA ILE A 459 23.26 -18.49 -2.22
C ILE A 459 22.56 -18.20 -3.54
N LEU A 460 21.35 -18.74 -3.71
CA LEU A 460 20.52 -18.51 -4.89
C LEU A 460 19.59 -17.32 -4.66
N PHE A 461 19.54 -16.44 -5.63
CA PHE A 461 18.64 -15.29 -5.70
C PHE A 461 17.65 -15.50 -6.86
N LEU A 462 16.50 -16.05 -6.51
CA LEU A 462 15.43 -16.42 -7.45
C LEU A 462 14.16 -15.62 -7.14
N GLY A 463 13.21 -15.62 -8.09
CA GLY A 463 11.94 -14.95 -7.86
C GLY A 463 11.25 -14.46 -9.12
N THR A 464 10.57 -13.32 -9.00
CA THR A 464 9.74 -12.75 -10.06
C THR A 464 10.23 -11.35 -10.48
N ASN A 465 9.66 -10.86 -11.56
CA ASN A 465 9.84 -9.47 -12.03
C ASN A 465 8.56 -8.99 -12.74
N LEU A 466 8.53 -7.75 -13.22
CA LEU A 466 7.38 -7.17 -13.90
C LEU A 466 7.00 -7.86 -15.23
N ARG A 467 7.81 -8.79 -15.75
CA ARG A 467 7.41 -9.63 -16.87
C ARG A 467 6.53 -10.81 -16.45
N VAL A 468 6.55 -11.16 -15.16
CA VAL A 468 5.75 -12.24 -14.57
C VAL A 468 4.48 -11.72 -13.93
N GLU A 469 4.60 -10.71 -13.09
CA GLU A 469 3.51 -10.10 -12.33
C GLU A 469 3.64 -8.58 -12.36
N ALA A 470 2.62 -7.89 -12.87
CA ALA A 470 2.62 -6.43 -13.01
C ALA A 470 1.21 -5.89 -13.19
N GLU A 471 1.07 -4.57 -13.18
CA GLU A 471 -0.12 -3.91 -13.68
C GLU A 471 -0.41 -4.37 -15.12
N GLY A 472 -1.66 -4.80 -15.39
CA GLY A 472 -2.09 -5.37 -16.66
C GLY A 472 -1.70 -6.83 -16.89
N ARG A 473 -1.13 -7.52 -15.90
CA ARG A 473 -0.65 -8.90 -16.05
C ARG A 473 -0.78 -9.72 -14.78
N ASP A 474 -1.68 -10.70 -14.80
CA ASP A 474 -1.81 -11.72 -13.77
C ASP A 474 -0.87 -12.89 -14.04
N ARG A 475 -0.53 -13.64 -12.99
CA ARG A 475 0.22 -14.89 -13.05
C ARG A 475 -0.71 -16.05 -13.45
N ARG A 476 -0.13 -17.07 -14.09
CA ARG A 476 -0.86 -18.29 -14.47
C ARG A 476 -0.76 -19.39 -13.42
N ASP A 477 0.37 -19.43 -12.73
CA ASP A 477 0.70 -20.41 -11.69
C ASP A 477 1.55 -19.76 -10.58
N LEU A 478 1.93 -20.56 -9.60
CA LEU A 478 2.71 -20.10 -8.44
C LEU A 478 4.17 -20.61 -8.46
N ASN A 479 4.60 -21.26 -9.52
CA ASN A 479 5.94 -21.84 -9.60
C ASN A 479 7.01 -20.76 -9.81
N LEU A 480 8.25 -21.12 -9.53
CA LEU A 480 9.40 -20.35 -9.98
C LEU A 480 9.38 -20.24 -11.52
N PRO A 481 9.39 -19.03 -12.10
CA PRO A 481 9.25 -18.89 -13.54
C PRO A 481 10.48 -19.34 -14.31
N GLY A 482 10.28 -19.69 -15.58
CA GLY A 482 11.36 -20.08 -16.49
C GLY A 482 12.11 -21.35 -16.05
N ALA A 483 13.45 -21.27 -16.04
CA ALA A 483 14.32 -22.38 -15.67
C ALA A 483 14.86 -22.30 -14.24
N GLN A 484 14.28 -21.47 -13.39
CA GLN A 484 14.82 -21.20 -12.04
C GLN A 484 14.80 -22.43 -11.13
N GLU A 485 13.76 -23.29 -11.22
CA GLU A 485 13.70 -24.53 -10.43
C GLU A 485 14.77 -25.53 -10.87
N GLN A 486 14.99 -25.69 -12.19
CA GLN A 486 16.05 -26.53 -12.71
C GLN A 486 17.45 -26.05 -12.26
N LEU A 487 17.66 -24.73 -12.22
CA LEU A 487 18.89 -24.14 -11.69
C LEU A 487 19.04 -24.47 -10.19
N LEU A 488 17.98 -24.31 -9.42
CA LEU A 488 17.97 -24.58 -7.97
C LEU A 488 18.36 -26.03 -7.67
N GLU A 489 17.73 -26.99 -8.36
CA GLU A 489 18.02 -28.43 -8.22
C GLU A 489 19.48 -28.77 -8.59
N ALA A 490 19.98 -28.23 -9.68
CA ALA A 490 21.35 -28.47 -10.14
C ALA A 490 22.39 -27.90 -9.15
N VAL A 491 22.15 -26.70 -8.62
CA VAL A 491 23.03 -26.06 -7.64
C VAL A 491 23.02 -26.81 -6.31
N TYR A 492 21.85 -27.23 -5.83
CA TYR A 492 21.75 -28.04 -4.60
C TYR A 492 22.44 -29.39 -4.74
N ALA A 493 22.28 -30.07 -5.87
CA ALA A 493 22.95 -31.34 -6.15
C ALA A 493 24.48 -31.19 -6.14
N ALA A 494 25.01 -30.03 -6.57
CA ALA A 494 26.44 -29.72 -6.57
C ALA A 494 26.96 -29.27 -5.18
N ASN A 495 26.12 -28.58 -4.40
CA ASN A 495 26.46 -28.12 -3.04
C ASN A 495 25.20 -28.08 -2.13
N PRO A 496 25.01 -29.09 -1.24
CA PRO A 496 23.86 -29.09 -0.33
C PRO A 496 23.82 -27.95 0.70
N LYS A 497 24.92 -27.19 0.87
CA LYS A 497 24.94 -25.96 1.67
C LYS A 497 24.42 -24.77 0.84
N THR A 498 23.20 -24.91 0.34
CA THR A 498 22.54 -23.94 -0.53
C THR A 498 21.42 -23.23 0.20
N VAL A 499 21.49 -21.89 0.24
CA VAL A 499 20.42 -21.01 0.76
C VAL A 499 19.65 -20.43 -0.41
N LEU A 500 18.31 -20.43 -0.34
CA LEU A 500 17.45 -19.72 -1.28
C LEU A 500 17.02 -18.38 -0.68
N VAL A 501 17.29 -17.31 -1.41
CA VAL A 501 16.75 -15.98 -1.15
C VAL A 501 15.74 -15.66 -2.25
N LEU A 502 14.47 -15.59 -1.86
CA LEU A 502 13.39 -15.22 -2.77
C LEU A 502 13.33 -13.71 -2.92
N MET A 503 13.21 -13.25 -4.17
CA MET A 503 13.03 -11.84 -4.52
C MET A 503 11.77 -11.72 -5.38
N ASN A 504 10.62 -11.62 -4.74
CA ASN A 504 9.29 -11.68 -5.34
C ASN A 504 8.31 -10.75 -4.62
N ALA A 505 7.14 -10.57 -5.23
CA ALA A 505 6.04 -9.87 -4.58
C ALA A 505 4.88 -10.81 -4.24
N GLY A 506 4.36 -11.56 -5.21
CA GLY A 506 3.33 -12.56 -4.98
C GLY A 506 3.90 -13.89 -4.46
N PRO A 507 3.08 -14.73 -3.81
CA PRO A 507 3.52 -15.98 -3.21
C PRO A 507 4.06 -16.97 -4.27
N LEU A 508 5.13 -17.70 -3.92
CA LEU A 508 5.74 -18.73 -4.75
C LEU A 508 5.60 -20.11 -4.09
N ALA A 509 5.16 -21.10 -4.86
CA ALA A 509 5.04 -22.49 -4.43
C ALA A 509 6.40 -23.20 -4.50
N VAL A 510 7.31 -22.87 -3.61
CA VAL A 510 8.68 -23.42 -3.54
C VAL A 510 8.73 -24.72 -2.75
N THR A 511 7.83 -25.66 -3.04
CA THR A 511 7.64 -26.91 -2.30
C THR A 511 8.90 -27.75 -2.30
N TRP A 512 9.53 -27.94 -3.49
CA TRP A 512 10.78 -28.69 -3.58
C TRP A 512 11.88 -28.06 -2.74
N ALA A 513 12.05 -26.73 -2.80
CA ALA A 513 13.04 -26.02 -1.99
C ALA A 513 12.77 -26.18 -0.48
N ASN A 514 11.50 -26.08 -0.08
CA ASN A 514 11.10 -26.28 1.32
C ASN A 514 11.50 -27.68 1.81
N ASP A 515 11.40 -28.72 0.98
CA ASP A 515 11.70 -30.09 1.39
C ASP A 515 13.19 -30.40 1.43
N HIS A 516 14.02 -29.71 0.65
CA HIS A 516 15.43 -30.07 0.46
C HIS A 516 16.42 -29.07 1.07
N LEU A 517 16.15 -27.75 0.97
CA LEU A 517 17.14 -26.75 1.37
C LEU A 517 17.27 -26.57 2.89
N PRO A 518 18.47 -26.23 3.38
CA PRO A 518 18.67 -25.92 4.78
C PRO A 518 18.02 -24.59 5.22
N ALA A 519 17.90 -23.60 4.34
CA ALA A 519 17.25 -22.33 4.67
C ALA A 519 16.65 -21.63 3.46
N ILE A 520 15.53 -20.92 3.68
CA ILE A 520 14.82 -20.10 2.71
C ILE A 520 14.48 -18.76 3.36
N LEU A 521 14.90 -17.67 2.76
CA LEU A 521 14.63 -16.30 3.15
C LEU A 521 13.81 -15.61 2.05
N ASP A 522 12.69 -14.98 2.41
CA ASP A 522 11.96 -14.09 1.50
C ASP A 522 12.43 -12.65 1.75
N ALA A 523 13.05 -12.06 0.75
CA ALA A 523 13.58 -10.71 0.76
C ALA A 523 12.68 -9.71 0.02
N TRP A 524 11.58 -10.17 -0.60
CA TRP A 524 10.60 -9.34 -1.30
C TRP A 524 11.22 -8.56 -2.48
N TYR A 525 10.63 -7.41 -2.82
CA TYR A 525 11.27 -6.33 -3.57
C TYR A 525 11.82 -5.32 -2.56
N PRO A 526 13.10 -5.42 -2.19
CA PRO A 526 13.63 -4.89 -0.92
C PRO A 526 14.09 -3.41 -0.99
N GLY A 527 13.79 -2.69 -2.07
CA GLY A 527 14.21 -1.30 -2.23
C GLY A 527 15.71 -1.12 -2.50
N GLU A 528 16.21 0.12 -2.37
CA GLU A 528 17.58 0.43 -2.77
C GLU A 528 18.69 -0.15 -1.87
N ALA A 529 18.37 -0.41 -0.60
CA ALA A 529 19.30 -0.97 0.38
C ALA A 529 19.24 -2.50 0.49
N GLY A 530 18.48 -3.17 -0.39
CA GLY A 530 18.14 -4.59 -0.31
C GLY A 530 19.35 -5.52 -0.14
N GLY A 531 20.41 -5.34 -0.94
CA GLY A 531 21.60 -6.19 -0.83
C GLY A 531 22.33 -6.06 0.50
N ALA A 532 22.37 -4.86 1.08
CA ALA A 532 22.95 -4.64 2.41
C ALA A 532 22.10 -5.30 3.51
N ALA A 533 20.77 -5.20 3.41
CA ALA A 533 19.86 -5.85 4.36
C ALA A 533 19.97 -7.38 4.30
N ILE A 534 19.96 -7.95 3.10
CA ILE A 534 20.14 -9.40 2.87
C ILE A 534 21.44 -9.90 3.50
N ALA A 535 22.55 -9.20 3.25
CA ALA A 535 23.86 -9.60 3.82
C ALA A 535 23.83 -9.58 5.35
N GLN A 536 23.27 -8.54 5.99
CA GLN A 536 23.15 -8.44 7.44
C GLN A 536 22.31 -9.58 8.04
N VAL A 537 21.20 -9.93 7.38
CA VAL A 537 20.36 -11.04 7.83
C VAL A 537 21.08 -12.38 7.67
N LEU A 538 21.67 -12.66 6.52
CA LEU A 538 22.37 -13.92 6.27
C LEU A 538 23.54 -14.15 7.23
N LEU A 539 24.23 -13.08 7.65
CA LEU A 539 25.37 -13.14 8.59
C LEU A 539 24.95 -13.02 10.07
N GLY A 540 23.70 -12.70 10.35
CA GLY A 540 23.18 -12.57 11.70
C GLY A 540 23.52 -11.24 12.39
N ASP A 541 23.96 -10.24 11.64
CA ASP A 541 24.08 -8.85 12.13
C ASP A 541 22.69 -8.26 12.43
N TYR A 542 21.68 -8.75 11.70
CA TYR A 542 20.27 -8.50 11.98
C TYR A 542 19.53 -9.85 12.11
N ASN A 543 18.66 -9.95 13.13
CA ASN A 543 17.81 -11.11 13.33
C ASN A 543 16.46 -10.90 12.61
N PRO A 544 16.10 -11.70 11.61
CA PRO A 544 14.86 -11.52 10.84
C PRO A 544 13.63 -11.60 11.77
N GLY A 545 12.65 -10.78 11.49
CA GLY A 545 11.41 -10.68 12.24
C GLY A 545 10.24 -10.23 11.38
N GLY A 546 10.35 -10.36 10.07
CA GLY A 546 9.25 -10.20 9.12
C GLY A 546 8.32 -11.40 9.16
N HIS A 547 7.03 -11.18 8.86
CA HIS A 547 6.00 -12.22 8.84
C HIS A 547 5.18 -12.10 7.55
N LEU A 548 4.81 -13.24 6.96
CA LEU A 548 4.04 -13.27 5.71
C LEU A 548 2.71 -12.52 5.84
N PRO A 549 2.44 -11.53 4.97
CA PRO A 549 1.17 -10.81 4.96
C PRO A 549 0.09 -11.51 4.11
N TYR A 550 0.37 -12.72 3.62
CA TYR A 550 -0.51 -13.56 2.84
C TYR A 550 -0.23 -15.06 3.06
N THR A 551 -1.17 -15.89 2.65
CA THR A 551 -1.03 -17.34 2.60
C THR A 551 -0.19 -17.74 1.39
N VAL A 552 0.83 -18.59 1.59
CA VAL A 552 1.59 -19.23 0.52
C VAL A 552 1.03 -20.61 0.28
N TYR A 553 0.37 -20.82 -0.84
CA TYR A 553 -0.20 -22.13 -1.23
C TYR A 553 0.89 -23.05 -1.79
N ALA A 554 0.77 -24.35 -1.53
CA ALA A 554 1.67 -25.36 -2.11
C ALA A 554 1.44 -25.57 -3.62
N SER A 555 0.22 -25.33 -4.10
CA SER A 555 -0.21 -25.32 -5.50
C SER A 555 -1.49 -24.51 -5.65
N LEU A 556 -2.05 -24.43 -6.85
CA LEU A 556 -3.38 -23.86 -7.07
C LEU A 556 -4.53 -24.86 -6.76
N ASP A 557 -4.22 -26.07 -6.33
CA ASP A 557 -5.25 -27.07 -5.98
C ASP A 557 -6.06 -26.57 -4.77
N GLY A 558 -7.37 -26.51 -4.95
CA GLY A 558 -8.29 -26.01 -3.92
C GLY A 558 -8.37 -24.49 -3.81
N VAL A 559 -7.59 -23.73 -4.61
CA VAL A 559 -7.77 -22.28 -4.77
C VAL A 559 -8.87 -22.06 -5.82
N PRO A 560 -9.91 -21.27 -5.52
CA PRO A 560 -10.99 -21.03 -6.48
C PRO A 560 -10.53 -20.34 -7.78
N PRO A 561 -11.36 -20.31 -8.83
CA PRO A 561 -11.07 -19.51 -10.03
C PRO A 561 -10.83 -18.03 -9.69
N GLN A 562 -9.94 -17.38 -10.45
CA GLN A 562 -9.53 -16.00 -10.16
C GLN A 562 -10.68 -14.97 -10.23
N ASN A 563 -11.71 -15.27 -11.02
CA ASN A 563 -12.92 -14.45 -11.14
C ASN A 563 -14.02 -14.77 -10.11
N GLU A 564 -13.76 -15.67 -9.15
CA GLU A 564 -14.64 -15.89 -8.01
C GLU A 564 -14.38 -14.84 -6.93
N TYR A 565 -15.37 -14.05 -6.57
CA TYR A 565 -15.25 -12.97 -5.58
C TYR A 565 -15.84 -13.29 -4.22
N ASP A 566 -16.53 -14.43 -4.07
CA ASP A 566 -16.93 -14.94 -2.76
C ASP A 566 -15.74 -15.60 -2.06
N VAL A 567 -15.14 -14.89 -1.11
CA VAL A 567 -13.95 -15.37 -0.39
C VAL A 567 -14.23 -16.62 0.42
N SER A 568 -15.50 -16.85 0.81
CA SER A 568 -15.90 -18.03 1.59
C SER A 568 -15.78 -19.36 0.82
N LYS A 569 -15.56 -19.28 -0.50
CA LYS A 569 -15.32 -20.45 -1.37
C LYS A 569 -13.95 -21.10 -1.17
N GLY A 570 -13.04 -20.48 -0.38
CA GLY A 570 -11.77 -21.09 -0.03
C GLY A 570 -10.55 -20.23 -0.30
N PHE A 571 -10.70 -18.90 -0.33
CA PHE A 571 -9.58 -17.98 -0.44
C PHE A 571 -9.00 -17.63 0.93
N THR A 572 -7.71 -17.32 0.95
CA THR A 572 -6.95 -16.79 2.08
C THR A 572 -6.98 -17.68 3.33
N TYR A 573 -6.21 -17.38 4.34
CA TYR A 573 -6.25 -18.08 5.63
C TYR A 573 -7.64 -18.07 6.29
N LEU A 574 -8.52 -17.16 5.86
CA LEU A 574 -9.88 -17.04 6.40
C LEU A 574 -10.73 -18.27 6.06
N TYR A 575 -10.61 -18.81 4.83
CA TYR A 575 -11.52 -19.86 4.35
C TYR A 575 -10.81 -21.02 3.65
N PHE A 576 -9.52 -20.96 3.36
CA PHE A 576 -8.79 -22.06 2.75
C PHE A 576 -8.71 -23.25 3.72
N LYS A 577 -9.22 -24.39 3.30
CA LYS A 577 -9.30 -25.61 4.12
C LYS A 577 -8.13 -26.58 3.89
N GLY A 578 -7.30 -26.32 2.88
CA GLY A 578 -6.10 -27.10 2.61
C GLY A 578 -4.96 -26.76 3.59
N VAL A 579 -3.82 -27.41 3.41
CA VAL A 579 -2.59 -27.11 4.14
C VAL A 579 -1.77 -26.15 3.28
N PRO A 580 -1.54 -24.92 3.70
CA PRO A 580 -0.66 -24.00 2.97
C PRO A 580 0.80 -24.47 3.06
N LEU A 581 1.63 -24.07 2.10
CA LEU A 581 3.08 -24.25 2.21
C LEU A 581 3.63 -23.43 3.38
N TYR A 582 3.18 -22.17 3.46
CA TYR A 582 3.40 -21.29 4.64
C TYR A 582 2.11 -20.54 4.97
N ALA A 583 1.76 -20.55 6.25
CA ALA A 583 0.52 -19.91 6.72
C ALA A 583 0.63 -18.37 6.72
N PHE A 584 -0.50 -17.70 6.63
CA PHE A 584 -0.59 -16.27 6.91
C PHE A 584 0.00 -15.94 8.28
N GLY A 585 0.84 -14.92 8.34
CA GLY A 585 1.54 -14.52 9.56
C GLY A 585 2.80 -15.34 9.87
N HIS A 586 3.19 -16.33 9.04
CA HIS A 586 4.39 -17.13 9.26
C HIS A 586 5.68 -16.30 9.08
N GLY A 587 6.61 -16.48 10.00
CA GLY A 587 7.96 -15.94 9.95
C GLY A 587 8.78 -16.52 11.10
N LEU A 588 10.04 -16.88 10.83
CA LEU A 588 10.96 -17.43 11.79
C LEU A 588 11.98 -16.39 12.25
N SER A 589 12.60 -16.65 13.38
CA SER A 589 13.66 -15.83 13.97
C SER A 589 14.89 -16.68 14.31
N TYR A 590 16.06 -16.07 14.45
CA TYR A 590 17.27 -16.72 15.01
C TYR A 590 17.22 -16.88 16.54
N THR A 591 16.12 -16.42 17.17
CA THR A 591 15.83 -16.63 18.60
C THR A 591 14.50 -17.34 18.77
N GLN A 592 14.11 -17.62 20.02
CA GLN A 592 12.86 -18.31 20.34
C GLN A 592 12.03 -17.49 21.32
N PHE A 593 10.72 -17.47 21.09
CA PHE A 593 9.76 -16.76 21.92
C PHE A 593 8.79 -17.71 22.60
N LYS A 594 8.53 -17.45 23.90
CA LYS A 594 7.57 -18.17 24.71
C LYS A 594 6.39 -17.28 25.04
N TYR A 595 5.20 -17.77 24.76
CA TYR A 595 3.93 -17.15 25.12
C TYR A 595 3.37 -17.79 26.39
N SER A 596 2.87 -17.00 27.34
CA SER A 596 2.34 -17.51 28.61
C SER A 596 1.33 -16.54 29.23
N ASN A 597 0.65 -16.99 30.31
CA ASN A 597 -0.18 -16.16 31.16
C ASN A 597 -1.34 -15.42 30.47
N LEU A 598 -1.99 -16.05 29.45
CA LEU A 598 -3.14 -15.47 28.79
C LEU A 598 -4.27 -15.19 29.78
N LYS A 599 -4.76 -13.95 29.80
CA LYS A 599 -5.90 -13.51 30.61
C LYS A 599 -6.81 -12.61 29.77
N LEU A 600 -8.09 -12.76 29.97
CA LEU A 600 -9.11 -11.81 29.52
C LEU A 600 -9.49 -10.94 30.73
N SER A 601 -9.60 -9.63 30.55
CA SER A 601 -10.06 -8.71 31.62
C SER A 601 -11.47 -9.08 32.09
N GLN A 602 -12.25 -9.65 31.19
CA GLN A 602 -13.54 -10.30 31.47
C GLN A 602 -13.80 -11.41 30.46
N THR A 603 -14.30 -12.56 30.91
CA THR A 603 -14.61 -13.73 30.05
C THR A 603 -16.03 -13.69 29.51
N ARG A 604 -16.83 -12.67 29.92
CA ARG A 604 -18.20 -12.43 29.48
C ARG A 604 -18.41 -10.94 29.28
N THR A 605 -19.00 -10.53 28.15
CA THR A 605 -19.30 -9.14 27.83
C THR A 605 -20.57 -9.04 26.97
N THR A 606 -21.10 -7.82 26.78
CA THR A 606 -22.24 -7.57 25.89
C THR A 606 -21.80 -7.24 24.46
N ALA A 607 -22.74 -7.16 23.54
CA ALA A 607 -22.50 -6.77 22.15
C ALA A 607 -21.87 -5.37 21.96
N THR A 608 -21.98 -4.49 22.96
CA THR A 608 -21.38 -3.14 22.96
C THR A 608 -20.17 -3.01 23.88
N GLY A 609 -19.78 -4.10 24.55
CA GLY A 609 -18.68 -4.10 25.49
C GLY A 609 -17.31 -4.28 24.83
N LYS A 610 -16.28 -4.45 25.66
CA LYS A 610 -14.92 -4.77 25.24
C LYS A 610 -14.28 -5.71 26.25
N THR A 611 -13.27 -6.44 25.85
CA THR A 611 -12.35 -7.15 26.76
C THR A 611 -10.92 -6.81 26.36
N ASP A 612 -10.04 -6.70 27.36
CA ASP A 612 -8.61 -6.59 27.10
C ASP A 612 -8.00 -8.00 27.20
N VAL A 613 -7.27 -8.38 26.18
CA VAL A 613 -6.58 -9.68 26.05
C VAL A 613 -5.12 -9.47 26.39
N SER A 614 -4.67 -9.99 27.52
CA SER A 614 -3.29 -9.81 27.99
C SER A 614 -2.55 -11.14 28.12
N PHE A 615 -1.26 -11.13 27.84
CA PHE A 615 -0.36 -12.28 27.94
C PHE A 615 1.09 -11.82 28.06
N ASP A 616 1.97 -12.73 28.45
CA ASP A 616 3.39 -12.47 28.52
C ASP A 616 4.11 -13.10 27.32
N LEU A 617 5.00 -12.32 26.70
CA LEU A 617 5.92 -12.74 25.66
C LEU A 617 7.35 -12.64 26.16
N GLN A 618 8.09 -13.75 26.13
CA GLN A 618 9.49 -13.85 26.59
C GLN A 618 10.40 -14.30 25.46
N ASN A 619 11.54 -13.64 25.28
CA ASN A 619 12.64 -14.17 24.48
C ASN A 619 13.42 -15.17 25.30
N VAL A 620 13.33 -16.47 24.98
CA VAL A 620 14.01 -17.57 25.69
C VAL A 620 15.29 -18.02 25.00
N GLY A 621 15.67 -17.39 23.90
CA GLY A 621 16.91 -17.67 23.18
C GLY A 621 18.07 -16.76 23.62
N SER A 622 19.18 -16.85 22.89
CA SER A 622 20.44 -16.18 23.19
C SER A 622 20.71 -14.89 22.42
N ARG A 623 19.80 -14.51 21.52
CA ARG A 623 19.90 -13.30 20.67
C ARG A 623 18.69 -12.38 20.86
N GLY A 624 18.90 -11.07 20.74
CA GLY A 624 17.80 -10.14 20.61
C GLY A 624 17.01 -10.38 19.31
N GLY A 625 15.72 -10.13 19.33
CA GLY A 625 14.89 -10.29 18.13
C GLY A 625 13.50 -9.72 18.30
N SER A 626 12.81 -9.55 17.15
CA SER A 626 11.43 -9.11 17.10
C SER A 626 10.50 -10.28 16.84
N GLU A 627 9.33 -10.24 17.47
CA GLU A 627 8.21 -11.16 17.29
C GLU A 627 6.94 -10.36 17.00
N VAL A 628 6.06 -10.91 16.17
CA VAL A 628 4.73 -10.36 15.95
C VAL A 628 3.70 -11.25 16.64
N ALA A 629 3.25 -10.81 17.80
CA ALA A 629 2.16 -11.49 18.51
C ALA A 629 0.83 -11.17 17.83
N GLN A 630 0.12 -12.21 17.38
CA GLN A 630 -1.08 -12.12 16.54
C GLN A 630 -2.28 -12.65 17.33
N MET A 631 -3.37 -11.89 17.36
CA MET A 631 -4.64 -12.26 18.00
C MET A 631 -5.68 -12.59 16.93
N TYR A 632 -6.16 -13.83 16.98
CA TYR A 632 -7.23 -14.34 16.12
C TYR A 632 -8.48 -14.64 16.92
N VAL A 633 -9.63 -14.55 16.25
CA VAL A 633 -10.92 -14.95 16.84
C VAL A 633 -11.69 -15.88 15.91
N HIS A 634 -12.51 -16.74 16.53
CA HIS A 634 -13.46 -17.61 15.81
C HIS A 634 -14.72 -17.79 16.66
N GLN A 635 -15.89 -17.65 16.06
CA GLN A 635 -17.16 -17.93 16.71
C GLN A 635 -17.41 -19.44 16.72
N ALA A 636 -17.49 -20.05 17.89
CA ALA A 636 -17.59 -21.51 18.05
C ALA A 636 -18.84 -22.13 17.42
N LYS A 637 -19.97 -21.39 17.43
CA LYS A 637 -21.24 -21.77 16.78
C LYS A 637 -21.85 -20.53 16.15
N SER A 638 -22.17 -20.59 14.87
CA SER A 638 -22.77 -19.51 14.12
C SER A 638 -23.86 -20.03 13.19
N ASN A 639 -24.90 -19.22 12.98
CA ASN A 639 -25.96 -19.53 12.00
C ASN A 639 -25.58 -19.13 10.57
N VAL A 640 -24.43 -18.51 10.39
CA VAL A 640 -23.89 -18.10 9.09
C VAL A 640 -22.47 -18.64 8.93
N VAL A 641 -22.02 -18.80 7.69
CA VAL A 641 -20.64 -19.22 7.42
C VAL A 641 -19.68 -18.21 8.02
N GLN A 642 -18.73 -18.68 8.80
CA GLN A 642 -17.72 -17.83 9.46
C GLN A 642 -16.33 -18.20 8.99
N PRO A 643 -15.37 -17.26 9.00
CA PRO A 643 -13.97 -17.58 8.78
C PRO A 643 -13.47 -18.66 9.74
N ILE A 644 -12.53 -19.49 9.30
CA ILE A 644 -11.84 -20.48 10.15
C ILE A 644 -11.20 -19.77 11.35
N LYS A 645 -10.65 -18.60 11.12
CA LYS A 645 -10.17 -17.63 12.12
C LYS A 645 -10.01 -16.27 11.46
N SER A 646 -10.12 -15.19 12.23
CA SER A 646 -9.96 -13.81 11.73
C SER A 646 -8.97 -13.05 12.61
N LEU A 647 -7.98 -12.40 12.02
CA LEU A 647 -7.09 -11.48 12.72
C LEU A 647 -7.89 -10.30 13.29
N ARG A 648 -7.70 -10.00 14.58
CA ARG A 648 -8.37 -8.89 15.27
C ARG A 648 -7.43 -8.03 16.11
N GLY A 649 -6.16 -8.34 16.09
CA GLY A 649 -5.13 -7.54 16.74
C GLY A 649 -3.76 -8.16 16.51
N PHE A 650 -2.75 -7.32 16.56
CA PHE A 650 -1.35 -7.75 16.53
C PHE A 650 -0.46 -6.71 17.22
N GLN A 651 0.72 -7.13 17.62
CA GLN A 651 1.75 -6.23 18.14
C GLN A 651 3.13 -6.78 17.82
N ARG A 652 3.95 -5.96 17.12
CA ARG A 652 5.37 -6.22 16.95
C ARG A 652 6.12 -5.83 18.23
N VAL A 653 6.98 -6.71 18.75
CA VAL A 653 7.71 -6.49 20.00
C VAL A 653 9.15 -6.94 19.83
N THR A 654 10.10 -6.07 20.13
CA THR A 654 11.54 -6.41 20.16
C THR A 654 11.96 -6.70 21.59
N LEU A 655 12.61 -7.85 21.83
CA LEU A 655 13.04 -8.33 23.13
C LEU A 655 14.52 -8.75 23.12
N ASN A 656 15.23 -8.36 24.16
CA ASN A 656 16.57 -8.85 24.45
C ASN A 656 16.52 -10.30 24.98
N PRO A 657 17.62 -11.07 24.98
CA PRO A 657 17.68 -12.38 25.60
C PRO A 657 17.21 -12.36 27.05
N GLY A 658 16.28 -13.26 27.41
CA GLY A 658 15.67 -13.35 28.73
C GLY A 658 14.60 -12.30 29.04
N GLU A 659 14.46 -11.25 28.25
CA GLU A 659 13.46 -10.21 28.48
C GLU A 659 12.05 -10.78 28.34
N THR A 660 11.15 -10.36 29.24
CA THR A 660 9.72 -10.66 29.19
C THR A 660 8.95 -9.34 29.08
N ARG A 661 7.96 -9.27 28.19
CA ARG A 661 7.05 -8.15 28.06
C ARG A 661 5.61 -8.58 28.23
N HIS A 662 4.88 -7.83 29.04
CA HIS A 662 3.44 -7.96 29.15
C HIS A 662 2.78 -7.22 28.00
N ILE A 663 1.96 -7.93 27.21
CA ILE A 663 1.24 -7.39 26.05
C ILE A 663 -0.24 -7.33 26.37
N THR A 664 -0.90 -6.28 25.95
CA THR A 664 -2.35 -6.13 26.07
C THR A 664 -2.93 -5.66 24.74
N ILE A 665 -3.86 -6.42 24.18
CA ILE A 665 -4.59 -6.10 22.95
C ILE A 665 -6.05 -5.94 23.31
N ALA A 666 -6.62 -4.77 22.99
CA ALA A 666 -8.03 -4.52 23.19
C ALA A 666 -8.86 -5.25 22.14
N LEU A 667 -9.95 -5.89 22.58
CA LEU A 667 -10.91 -6.57 21.72
C LEU A 667 -12.31 -6.00 21.97
N PRO A 668 -12.72 -4.94 21.25
CA PRO A 668 -14.10 -4.47 21.27
C PRO A 668 -15.05 -5.52 20.70
N ALA A 669 -16.20 -5.73 21.31
CA ALA A 669 -17.19 -6.70 20.81
C ALA A 669 -17.63 -6.41 19.37
N SER A 670 -17.62 -5.15 18.93
CA SER A 670 -17.89 -4.75 17.54
C SER A 670 -16.98 -5.44 16.51
N GLN A 671 -15.77 -5.83 16.88
CA GLN A 671 -14.87 -6.61 15.99
C GLN A 671 -15.26 -8.09 15.83
N LEU A 672 -16.24 -8.55 16.62
CA LEU A 672 -16.81 -9.90 16.56
C LEU A 672 -18.10 -9.97 15.75
N SER A 673 -18.46 -8.87 15.09
CA SER A 673 -19.69 -8.77 14.30
C SER A 673 -19.57 -9.48 12.96
N TYR A 674 -20.72 -9.93 12.45
CA TYR A 674 -20.93 -10.28 11.06
C TYR A 674 -21.97 -9.37 10.44
N TYR A 675 -22.02 -9.29 9.11
CA TYR A 675 -23.01 -8.50 8.40
C TYR A 675 -24.28 -9.33 8.14
N ASP A 676 -25.39 -8.86 8.67
CA ASP A 676 -26.70 -9.48 8.49
C ASP A 676 -27.41 -8.88 7.25
N VAL A 677 -27.59 -9.67 6.22
CA VAL A 677 -28.17 -9.26 4.94
C VAL A 677 -29.69 -9.02 5.02
N VAL A 678 -30.36 -9.44 6.12
CA VAL A 678 -31.79 -9.20 6.32
C VAL A 678 -32.05 -7.81 6.89
N THR A 679 -31.22 -7.39 7.83
CA THR A 679 -31.33 -6.08 8.49
C THR A 679 -30.38 -5.03 7.90
N HIS A 680 -29.52 -5.42 6.96
CA HIS A 680 -28.48 -4.59 6.30
C HIS A 680 -27.58 -3.87 7.30
N ARG A 681 -27.08 -4.58 8.32
CA ARG A 681 -26.19 -4.02 9.36
C ARG A 681 -25.29 -5.07 9.99
N PHE A 682 -24.22 -4.61 10.62
CA PHE A 682 -23.37 -5.46 11.43
C PHE A 682 -24.04 -5.82 12.75
N ILE A 683 -24.02 -7.11 13.08
CA ILE A 683 -24.60 -7.69 14.29
C ILE A 683 -23.52 -8.46 15.05
N VAL A 684 -23.40 -8.22 16.35
CA VAL A 684 -22.64 -9.03 17.28
C VAL A 684 -23.56 -10.09 17.88
N ALA A 685 -23.50 -11.32 17.36
CA ALA A 685 -24.35 -12.39 17.84
C ALA A 685 -23.90 -12.87 19.22
N PRO A 686 -24.84 -13.18 20.13
CA PRO A 686 -24.52 -13.86 21.37
C PRO A 686 -23.89 -15.24 21.12
N GLY A 687 -23.01 -15.67 22.01
CA GLY A 687 -22.37 -16.98 21.95
C GLY A 687 -20.92 -16.98 22.36
N MET A 688 -20.29 -18.14 22.21
CA MET A 688 -18.89 -18.35 22.56
C MET A 688 -17.97 -18.04 21.41
N PHE A 689 -16.93 -17.27 21.70
CA PHE A 689 -15.83 -16.97 20.80
C PHE A 689 -14.53 -17.54 21.36
N ASN A 690 -13.74 -18.17 20.50
CA ASN A 690 -12.37 -18.58 20.80
C ASN A 690 -11.44 -17.40 20.50
N VAL A 691 -10.74 -16.91 21.51
CA VAL A 691 -9.65 -15.94 21.38
C VAL A 691 -8.35 -16.73 21.37
N MET A 692 -7.54 -16.52 20.34
CA MET A 692 -6.33 -17.28 20.05
C MET A 692 -5.15 -16.34 19.88
N ILE A 693 -4.04 -16.62 20.56
CA ILE A 693 -2.79 -15.88 20.43
C ILE A 693 -1.73 -16.80 19.85
N GLY A 694 -1.00 -16.31 18.86
CA GLY A 694 0.06 -17.08 18.20
C GLY A 694 1.05 -16.22 17.45
N SER A 695 2.03 -16.87 16.80
CA SER A 695 3.00 -16.26 15.91
C SER A 695 2.60 -16.31 14.44
N SER A 696 1.54 -17.07 14.11
CA SER A 696 0.93 -17.13 12.80
C SER A 696 -0.51 -17.66 12.88
N SER A 697 -1.23 -17.69 11.78
CA SER A 697 -2.58 -18.27 11.73
C SER A 697 -2.58 -19.78 12.02
N ASP A 698 -1.47 -20.49 11.87
CA ASP A 698 -1.33 -21.91 12.14
C ASP A 698 -0.59 -22.22 13.45
N ASP A 699 0.29 -21.33 13.90
CA ASP A 699 1.05 -21.51 15.13
C ASP A 699 0.36 -20.78 16.30
N ILE A 700 -0.76 -21.36 16.77
CA ILE A 700 -1.53 -20.84 17.91
C ILE A 700 -0.97 -21.40 19.21
N ARG A 701 -0.46 -20.51 20.04
CA ARG A 701 0.23 -20.82 21.32
C ARG A 701 -0.70 -20.78 22.53
N LEU A 702 -1.67 -19.85 22.57
CA LEU A 702 -2.57 -19.67 23.71
C LEU A 702 -4.03 -19.57 23.24
N ARG A 703 -4.98 -20.01 24.08
CA ARG A 703 -6.41 -19.98 23.78
C ARG A 703 -7.23 -19.61 25.02
N ALA A 704 -8.26 -18.80 24.82
CA ALA A 704 -9.24 -18.47 25.87
C ALA A 704 -10.64 -18.35 25.26
N GLY A 705 -11.68 -18.58 26.07
CA GLY A 705 -13.07 -18.39 25.68
C GLY A 705 -13.61 -17.04 26.11
N LEU A 706 -14.33 -16.35 25.22
CA LEU A 706 -15.08 -15.12 25.50
C LEU A 706 -16.56 -15.36 25.17
N GLU A 707 -17.46 -15.14 26.13
CA GLU A 707 -18.89 -15.22 25.93
C GLU A 707 -19.47 -13.83 25.66
N ILE A 708 -20.18 -13.70 24.54
CA ILE A 708 -21.01 -12.53 24.26
C ILE A 708 -22.43 -12.84 24.72
N THR A 709 -22.96 -12.00 25.60
CA THR A 709 -24.33 -12.12 26.13
C THR A 709 -25.28 -11.12 25.45
N HIS A 710 -26.55 -11.32 25.63
CA HIS A 710 -27.60 -10.41 25.15
C HIS A 710 -27.51 -9.03 25.81
#